data_c34ef81dbe1c7dc812c2178a19725555
#
_entry.id   c34ef81dbe1c7dc812c2178a19725555
#
_cell.length_a   1.000
_cell.length_b   1.000
_cell.length_c   1.000
_cell.angle_alpha   90.00
_cell.angle_beta   90.00
_cell.angle_gamma   90.00
#
_symmetry.space_group_name_H-M   'P 1'
#
loop_
_entity.id
_entity.type
_entity.pdbx_description
1 polymer ?
#
loop_
_entity_poly.entity_id
_entity_poly.type
_entity_poly.pdbx_seq_one_letter_code
_entity_poly.pdbx_strand_id
1 'polypeptide(L)'
;MNCFHWFLATIAILSACTLPPAPCRAQGTDGPQKAGWRLTFDDEFSGSMLDMRKWTASEGTFENRSEPVQYFLPESVAVGQGHLRLTSEQKPSHGHGYTSGEIRTLDKFCQLYGRLEVRCRFPTAPGTWSAVYLLPADDSWPPEIDAAEFIGRTSEKVYLTNHWRGDAGQHQQVNCDWTDPAVDWGAWHTYAVEWQPRSVRWYIDGVLRGTDQGPTSAVPMYIRINTSVGGGFAGEPQPGAWPQTFEVDYVRMYRRQGQPLPHFRPLPHVVPPHFTPVAHIASPPLPPSYSAPPPEPASQDDQEGPSLWGVFFLLGTPLLVWWWMGGRIGARGARTAALAAGVWVSAGGYLLFRVQVINWAAWWVALPLFLAEMHGLAHGLGLQYTLWPRPGPGLFAEEDPSTRPIFVLIPTVNEGPDVLGLTVEGALRSRTHYLTLFPDAEVTVVICNDGSVAGYPDWYAAEKLAERLGVVCITRPVGGGAKAGNIEWTRQTVGAVGDALIVLFDADQIAEEEFLARAIAPFTDPSIGWVQTGQYYRNLENPVARWANDQQSLFYQVLCPGKAALNAAFICGTNVVIRADALDEIGGLPQDSVTEDFAASLLLHPRWRSVFLPDVLARGLGPMDLPSYFAQQGRWATGTLGVLRRHWRMLLLPSKGSLSLPQRIQYGLACTHYLSGLRDLVYLLVPFVFLLMGVSALHGADMPIFLGRFLPYFLFSQLAFWHAARRKTTWRGIVLSFGSFPVLLASLLLVVLGQKTRFAITPKHRSTARTKTPLTPQLLAGALCLAGVVLAAASPEDKTLVLLSGLWLFVMLLMLGGVLWLGLKDSETGQGDTLDAPVAAYVPPGGDDARRDDGRAT
;
A
#
# COMPACT_ATOMS: atom_id res chain seq x y z
N MET A 1 -8.16 -4.40 20.10
CA MET A 1 -8.73 -3.16 19.52
C MET A 1 -9.72 -3.43 18.40
N ASN A 2 -9.83 -4.65 17.93
CA ASN A 2 -10.50 -4.90 16.66
C ASN A 2 -11.94 -5.41 16.74
N CYS A 3 -12.36 -6.08 17.80
CA CYS A 3 -13.69 -6.69 17.84
C CYS A 3 -14.84 -5.71 18.11
N PHE A 4 -14.69 -4.85 19.08
CA PHE A 4 -15.72 -3.83 19.42
C PHE A 4 -15.80 -2.73 18.36
N HIS A 5 -14.66 -2.38 17.80
CA HIS A 5 -14.56 -1.35 16.77
C HIS A 5 -15.31 -1.71 15.47
N TRP A 6 -15.39 -3.00 15.15
CA TRP A 6 -16.07 -3.46 13.94
C TRP A 6 -17.57 -3.63 14.09
N PHE A 7 -18.05 -3.82 15.33
CA PHE A 7 -19.48 -4.04 15.56
C PHE A 7 -20.33 -2.80 15.30
N LEU A 8 -19.91 -1.64 15.79
CA LEU A 8 -20.65 -0.39 15.54
C LEU A 8 -20.50 0.08 14.08
N ALA A 9 -19.37 -0.20 13.45
CA ALA A 9 -19.21 0.01 12.01
C ALA A 9 -20.09 -0.94 11.19
N THR A 10 -20.29 -2.17 11.64
CA THR A 10 -21.16 -3.15 10.99
C THR A 10 -22.62 -2.76 11.10
N ILE A 11 -23.07 -2.22 12.23
CA ILE A 11 -24.45 -1.69 12.40
C ILE A 11 -24.67 -0.46 11.49
N ALA A 12 -23.71 0.46 11.42
CA ALA A 12 -23.79 1.62 10.54
C ALA A 12 -23.75 1.25 9.05
N ILE A 13 -23.00 0.21 8.69
CA ILE A 13 -22.91 -0.31 7.32
C ILE A 13 -24.15 -1.14 6.95
N LEU A 14 -24.72 -1.92 7.87
CA LEU A 14 -25.96 -2.67 7.63
C LEU A 14 -27.16 -1.75 7.46
N SER A 15 -27.18 -0.61 8.12
CA SER A 15 -28.23 0.42 7.93
C SER A 15 -28.07 1.20 6.62
N ALA A 16 -26.86 1.26 6.04
CA ALA A 16 -26.61 1.93 4.77
C ALA A 16 -26.72 1.00 3.53
N CYS A 17 -26.75 -0.32 3.73
CA CYS A 17 -26.75 -1.32 2.66
C CYS A 17 -28.13 -1.85 2.27
N THR A 18 -29.23 -1.29 2.78
CA THR A 18 -30.60 -1.74 2.46
C THR A 18 -31.23 -1.08 1.23
N LEU A 19 -30.48 -0.29 0.47
CA LEU A 19 -30.91 0.18 -0.84
C LEU A 19 -30.12 -0.55 -1.93
N PRO A 20 -30.77 -1.29 -2.85
CA PRO A 20 -30.06 -1.95 -3.93
C PRO A 20 -29.48 -0.89 -4.88
N PRO A 21 -28.20 -1.01 -5.26
CA PRO A 21 -27.67 -0.17 -6.32
C PRO A 21 -28.32 -0.57 -7.64
N ALA A 22 -28.82 0.43 -8.38
CA ALA A 22 -29.25 0.25 -9.75
C ALA A 22 -28.09 -0.35 -10.59
N PRO A 23 -28.37 -1.29 -11.51
CA PRO A 23 -27.32 -1.91 -12.29
C PRO A 23 -26.71 -0.90 -13.24
N CYS A 24 -25.50 -0.47 -12.98
CA CYS A 24 -24.65 0.18 -13.97
C CYS A 24 -24.26 -0.85 -15.03
N ARG A 25 -24.89 -0.72 -16.18
CA ARG A 25 -24.55 -1.43 -17.39
C ARG A 25 -23.15 -0.99 -17.82
N ALA A 26 -22.18 -1.90 -17.76
CA ALA A 26 -20.86 -1.67 -18.35
C ALA A 26 -21.02 -1.49 -19.86
N GLN A 27 -20.87 -0.26 -20.34
CA GLN A 27 -20.63 -0.01 -21.76
C GLN A 27 -19.17 -0.39 -22.02
N GLY A 28 -18.98 -1.39 -22.89
CA GLY A 28 -17.68 -1.72 -23.43
C GLY A 28 -17.13 -0.53 -24.20
N THR A 29 -15.98 -0.05 -23.78
CA THR A 29 -15.24 0.98 -24.50
C THR A 29 -14.42 0.30 -25.60
N ASP A 30 -15.02 0.13 -26.79
CA ASP A 30 -14.26 0.04 -28.02
C ASP A 30 -13.75 1.45 -28.38
N GLY A 31 -12.73 1.91 -27.68
CA GLY A 31 -11.98 3.09 -28.07
C GLY A 31 -11.27 2.82 -29.41
N PRO A 32 -11.01 3.85 -30.25
CA PRO A 32 -10.47 3.67 -31.60
C PRO A 32 -9.12 2.94 -31.52
N GLN A 33 -9.09 1.71 -32.04
CA GLN A 33 -7.89 0.90 -32.14
C GLN A 33 -6.94 1.51 -33.16
N LYS A 34 -5.71 1.78 -32.76
CA LYS A 34 -4.64 2.25 -33.63
C LYS A 34 -3.65 1.10 -33.88
N ALA A 35 -3.42 0.73 -35.12
CA ALA A 35 -2.54 -0.41 -35.47
C ALA A 35 -1.15 -0.27 -34.82
N GLY A 36 -0.71 -1.28 -34.04
CA GLY A 36 0.56 -1.29 -33.32
C GLY A 36 0.58 -0.49 -32.02
N TRP A 37 -0.57 0.05 -31.57
CA TRP A 37 -0.72 0.82 -30.35
C TRP A 37 -1.84 0.25 -29.46
N ARG A 38 -1.66 0.32 -28.15
CA ARG A 38 -2.65 -0.02 -27.13
C ARG A 38 -3.04 1.25 -26.40
N LEU A 39 -4.32 1.53 -26.31
CA LEU A 39 -4.85 2.62 -25.50
C LEU A 39 -4.61 2.33 -24.01
N THR A 40 -4.04 3.29 -23.29
CA THR A 40 -3.70 3.18 -21.88
C THR A 40 -4.39 4.21 -21.00
N PHE A 41 -4.82 5.32 -21.59
CA PHE A 41 -5.62 6.34 -20.96
C PHE A 41 -6.46 7.03 -22.03
N ASP A 42 -7.70 7.34 -21.69
CA ASP A 42 -8.61 8.12 -22.53
C ASP A 42 -9.54 8.97 -21.67
N ASP A 43 -9.96 10.10 -22.21
CA ASP A 43 -11.13 10.84 -21.77
C ASP A 43 -11.79 11.54 -22.96
N GLU A 44 -13.03 11.21 -23.20
CA GLU A 44 -13.87 11.77 -24.26
C GLU A 44 -14.78 12.90 -23.73
N PHE A 45 -14.60 13.31 -22.51
CA PHE A 45 -15.36 14.34 -21.79
C PHE A 45 -16.87 14.27 -21.98
N SER A 46 -17.41 13.05 -22.14
CA SER A 46 -18.83 12.79 -22.40
C SER A 46 -19.75 13.01 -21.19
N GLY A 47 -19.19 13.28 -20.03
CA GLY A 47 -19.91 13.57 -18.78
C GLY A 47 -20.41 15.01 -18.68
N SER A 48 -21.01 15.35 -17.55
CA SER A 48 -21.40 16.71 -17.17
C SER A 48 -20.45 17.36 -16.16
N MET A 49 -19.43 16.62 -15.70
CA MET A 49 -18.41 17.06 -14.75
C MET A 49 -17.08 16.39 -15.08
N LEU A 50 -15.97 17.04 -14.69
CA LEU A 50 -14.63 16.49 -14.81
C LEU A 50 -14.50 15.18 -14.02
N ASP A 51 -14.00 14.11 -14.65
CA ASP A 51 -13.74 12.85 -13.96
C ASP A 51 -12.53 13.00 -13.01
N MET A 52 -12.84 13.24 -11.74
CA MET A 52 -11.82 13.44 -10.70
C MET A 52 -10.97 12.18 -10.41
N ARG A 53 -11.29 11.03 -11.00
CA ARG A 53 -10.43 9.83 -10.96
C ARG A 53 -9.28 9.92 -11.95
N LYS A 54 -9.49 10.64 -13.07
CA LYS A 54 -8.54 10.85 -14.16
C LYS A 54 -7.78 12.17 -14.01
N TRP A 55 -8.45 13.24 -13.55
CA TRP A 55 -7.94 14.60 -13.56
C TRP A 55 -7.98 15.28 -12.20
N THR A 56 -7.09 16.23 -12.01
CA THR A 56 -7.15 17.24 -10.95
C THR A 56 -7.28 18.59 -11.60
N ALA A 57 -8.33 19.37 -11.27
CA ALA A 57 -8.37 20.78 -11.58
C ALA A 57 -7.44 21.50 -10.61
N SER A 58 -6.50 22.30 -11.13
CA SER A 58 -5.49 23.00 -10.32
C SER A 58 -6.05 24.30 -9.72
N GLU A 59 -5.51 24.64 -8.54
CA GLU A 59 -5.70 25.93 -7.88
C GLU A 59 -4.33 26.51 -7.58
N GLY A 60 -4.09 27.81 -7.92
CA GLY A 60 -2.80 28.47 -7.68
C GLY A 60 -2.22 29.15 -8.92
N THR A 61 -0.90 29.33 -8.90
CA THR A 61 -0.11 29.92 -10.00
C THR A 61 1.05 28.97 -10.34
N PHE A 62 1.78 29.24 -11.40
CA PHE A 62 3.06 28.59 -11.68
C PHE A 62 4.12 29.03 -10.66
N GLU A 63 4.66 28.11 -9.88
CA GLU A 63 5.56 28.41 -8.75
C GLU A 63 6.88 29.11 -9.13
N ASN A 64 7.30 29.10 -10.39
CA ASN A 64 8.62 29.57 -10.84
C ASN A 64 8.61 30.65 -11.93
N ARG A 65 7.50 31.32 -12.18
CA ARG A 65 7.44 32.40 -13.19
C ARG A 65 7.29 33.74 -12.52
N SER A 66 8.18 34.69 -12.87
CA SER A 66 8.33 35.99 -12.23
C SER A 66 7.15 36.95 -12.37
N GLU A 67 6.13 36.65 -13.21
CA GLU A 67 4.94 37.48 -13.39
C GLU A 67 3.71 36.66 -13.82
N PRO A 68 3.06 35.91 -12.91
CA PRO A 68 1.79 35.27 -13.21
C PRO A 68 0.70 36.35 -13.29
N VAL A 69 0.09 36.53 -14.45
CA VAL A 69 -1.01 37.49 -14.65
C VAL A 69 -2.35 36.88 -14.22
N GLN A 70 -2.45 35.57 -14.18
CA GLN A 70 -3.67 34.83 -13.81
C GLN A 70 -3.47 33.92 -12.58
N TYR A 71 -4.60 33.57 -11.96
CA TYR A 71 -4.72 32.55 -10.93
C TYR A 71 -5.59 31.42 -11.45
N PHE A 72 -5.11 30.16 -11.38
CA PHE A 72 -5.89 29.00 -11.77
C PHE A 72 -6.94 28.70 -10.72
N LEU A 73 -8.18 28.44 -11.17
CA LEU A 73 -9.31 28.09 -10.31
C LEU A 73 -10.04 26.86 -10.84
N PRO A 74 -10.47 25.93 -9.98
CA PRO A 74 -11.30 24.79 -10.38
C PRO A 74 -12.62 25.21 -11.05
N GLU A 75 -13.18 26.35 -10.70
CA GLU A 75 -14.40 26.91 -11.30
C GLU A 75 -14.22 27.35 -12.77
N SER A 76 -12.98 27.58 -13.19
CA SER A 76 -12.64 27.89 -14.58
C SER A 76 -12.54 26.62 -15.47
N VAL A 77 -12.83 25.44 -14.87
CA VAL A 77 -12.83 24.13 -15.56
C VAL A 77 -14.25 23.59 -15.62
N ALA A 78 -14.77 23.37 -16.79
CA ALA A 78 -16.10 22.79 -17.00
C ALA A 78 -16.07 21.66 -18.01
N VAL A 79 -16.93 20.65 -17.84
CA VAL A 79 -17.20 19.60 -18.83
C VAL A 79 -18.68 19.63 -19.18
N GLY A 80 -18.96 19.65 -20.46
CA GLY A 80 -20.33 19.66 -20.95
C GLY A 80 -20.41 19.67 -22.48
N GLN A 81 -21.48 19.14 -23.03
CA GLN A 81 -21.69 19.01 -24.49
C GLN A 81 -20.60 18.18 -25.18
N GLY A 82 -19.99 17.23 -24.46
CA GLY A 82 -18.95 16.36 -25.00
C GLY A 82 -17.54 16.99 -25.03
N HIS A 83 -17.32 18.11 -24.35
CA HIS A 83 -16.03 18.81 -24.34
C HIS A 83 -15.61 19.25 -22.94
N LEU A 84 -14.31 19.27 -22.71
CA LEU A 84 -13.69 20.01 -21.63
C LEU A 84 -13.56 21.48 -22.06
N ARG A 85 -13.85 22.42 -21.17
CA ARG A 85 -13.67 23.85 -21.33
C ARG A 85 -12.81 24.41 -20.23
N LEU A 86 -11.71 25.05 -20.61
CA LEU A 86 -10.86 25.82 -19.73
C LEU A 86 -11.06 27.29 -20.08
N THR A 87 -11.65 28.06 -19.16
CA THR A 87 -12.04 29.45 -19.42
C THR A 87 -11.11 30.40 -18.70
N SER A 88 -10.56 31.35 -19.45
CA SER A 88 -9.80 32.48 -18.94
C SER A 88 -10.71 33.72 -18.90
N GLU A 89 -10.78 34.40 -17.77
CA GLU A 89 -11.64 35.55 -17.52
C GLU A 89 -10.86 36.72 -16.92
N GLN A 90 -11.23 37.95 -17.29
CA GLN A 90 -10.78 39.14 -16.61
C GLN A 90 -11.55 39.30 -15.29
N LYS A 91 -11.16 38.51 -14.31
CA LYS A 91 -11.76 38.43 -13.00
C LYS A 91 -10.66 38.45 -11.94
N PRO A 92 -10.55 39.53 -11.15
CA PRO A 92 -9.55 39.63 -10.11
C PRO A 92 -9.72 38.51 -9.06
N SER A 93 -8.65 37.78 -8.76
CA SER A 93 -8.65 36.70 -7.76
C SER A 93 -7.24 36.55 -7.18
N HIS A 94 -7.11 36.42 -5.86
CA HIS A 94 -5.86 36.19 -5.13
C HIS A 94 -4.70 37.12 -5.51
N GLY A 95 -5.02 38.41 -5.81
CA GLY A 95 -4.01 39.41 -6.20
C GLY A 95 -3.64 39.40 -7.68
N HIS A 96 -4.25 38.57 -8.51
CA HIS A 96 -4.08 38.51 -9.97
C HIS A 96 -5.28 39.10 -10.67
N GLY A 97 -5.06 39.73 -11.84
CA GLY A 97 -6.12 40.42 -12.61
C GLY A 97 -7.03 39.46 -13.40
N TYR A 98 -6.60 38.24 -13.61
CA TYR A 98 -7.29 37.21 -14.39
C TYR A 98 -7.41 35.90 -13.63
N THR A 99 -8.46 35.12 -13.94
CA THR A 99 -8.59 33.71 -13.57
C THR A 99 -8.48 32.84 -14.80
N SER A 100 -8.08 31.57 -14.63
CA SER A 100 -7.94 30.62 -15.72
C SER A 100 -8.10 29.19 -15.27
N GLY A 101 -8.18 28.24 -16.24
CA GLY A 101 -8.37 26.81 -15.98
C GLY A 101 -7.15 25.96 -16.32
N GLU A 102 -6.88 24.96 -15.47
CA GLU A 102 -5.86 23.95 -15.66
C GLU A 102 -6.33 22.60 -15.14
N ILE A 103 -6.02 21.52 -15.90
CA ILE A 103 -6.19 20.14 -15.45
C ILE A 103 -4.89 19.35 -15.62
N ARG A 104 -4.66 18.37 -14.74
CA ARG A 104 -3.48 17.49 -14.79
C ARG A 104 -3.79 16.09 -14.32
N THR A 105 -3.02 15.10 -14.84
CA THR A 105 -3.12 13.70 -14.42
C THR A 105 -2.09 13.30 -13.37
N LEU A 106 -1.33 14.24 -12.79
CA LEU A 106 -0.37 13.96 -11.71
C LEU A 106 -1.06 13.17 -10.57
N ASP A 107 -0.39 12.15 -10.04
CA ASP A 107 -0.88 11.19 -9.03
C ASP A 107 -2.08 10.31 -9.47
N LYS A 108 -2.49 10.38 -10.74
CA LYS A 108 -3.63 9.62 -11.28
C LYS A 108 -3.24 8.77 -12.48
N PHE A 109 -2.47 9.34 -13.39
CA PHE A 109 -1.93 8.65 -14.54
C PHE A 109 -0.61 9.28 -14.96
N CYS A 110 0.40 8.44 -15.19
CA CYS A 110 1.64 8.79 -15.84
C CYS A 110 2.12 7.61 -16.69
N GLN A 111 2.88 7.90 -17.74
CA GLN A 111 3.41 6.88 -18.63
C GLN A 111 4.82 7.23 -19.07
N LEU A 112 5.68 6.21 -19.17
CA LEU A 112 6.97 6.34 -19.81
C LEU A 112 6.87 5.84 -21.23
N TYR A 113 7.22 6.70 -22.18
CA TYR A 113 7.12 6.52 -23.62
C TYR A 113 5.71 6.20 -24.12
N GLY A 114 5.38 6.70 -25.28
CA GLY A 114 4.09 6.47 -25.88
C GLY A 114 3.71 7.51 -26.91
N ARG A 115 2.39 7.64 -27.11
CA ARG A 115 1.79 8.64 -27.98
C ARG A 115 0.63 9.29 -27.25
N LEU A 116 0.75 10.57 -26.96
CA LEU A 116 -0.37 11.43 -26.56
C LEU A 116 -1.06 11.95 -27.81
N GLU A 117 -2.38 11.91 -27.81
CA GLU A 117 -3.21 12.48 -28.87
C GLU A 117 -4.37 13.27 -28.25
N VAL A 118 -4.49 14.52 -28.61
CA VAL A 118 -5.49 15.44 -28.09
C VAL A 118 -6.16 16.16 -29.25
N ARG A 119 -7.49 16.19 -29.26
CA ARG A 119 -8.25 17.00 -30.19
C ARG A 119 -8.79 18.21 -29.47
N CYS A 120 -8.38 19.36 -29.90
CA CYS A 120 -8.72 20.63 -29.25
C CYS A 120 -8.82 21.79 -30.24
N ARG A 121 -9.37 22.91 -29.76
CA ARG A 121 -9.34 24.21 -30.45
C ARG A 121 -8.88 25.30 -29.50
N PHE A 122 -7.96 26.13 -29.97
CA PHE A 122 -7.33 27.16 -29.19
C PHE A 122 -8.10 28.48 -29.22
N PRO A 123 -8.12 29.29 -28.14
CA PRO A 123 -8.54 30.66 -28.18
C PRO A 123 -7.48 31.49 -28.94
N THR A 124 -7.92 32.37 -29.82
CA THR A 124 -7.02 33.14 -30.73
C THR A 124 -6.80 34.58 -30.32
N ALA A 125 -7.44 35.03 -29.24
CA ALA A 125 -7.32 36.42 -28.79
C ALA A 125 -5.88 36.72 -28.30
N PRO A 126 -5.32 37.89 -28.61
CA PRO A 126 -4.03 38.32 -28.09
C PRO A 126 -3.97 38.28 -26.56
N GLY A 127 -2.86 37.78 -26.01
CA GLY A 127 -2.69 37.58 -24.57
C GLY A 127 -3.15 36.25 -24.07
N THR A 128 -3.69 35.33 -24.91
CA THR A 128 -3.94 33.91 -24.55
C THR A 128 -2.71 33.06 -24.80
N TRP A 129 -2.50 32.08 -23.93
CA TRP A 129 -1.48 31.04 -24.07
C TRP A 129 -2.04 29.73 -23.56
N SER A 130 -2.40 28.86 -24.48
CA SER A 130 -2.97 27.56 -24.17
C SER A 130 -2.01 26.44 -24.55
N ALA A 131 -1.90 25.41 -23.71
CA ALA A 131 -0.91 24.35 -23.86
C ALA A 131 -1.46 22.97 -23.51
N VAL A 132 -0.96 21.97 -24.23
CA VAL A 132 -1.06 20.54 -23.96
C VAL A 132 0.35 19.98 -23.89
N TYR A 133 0.78 19.52 -22.74
CA TYR A 133 2.15 19.10 -22.52
C TYR A 133 2.29 17.96 -21.52
N LEU A 134 3.49 17.41 -21.48
CA LEU A 134 3.88 16.32 -20.61
C LEU A 134 4.97 16.79 -19.66
N LEU A 135 4.80 16.52 -18.35
CA LEU A 135 5.78 16.81 -17.31
C LEU A 135 6.14 15.52 -16.55
N PRO A 136 7.35 15.45 -15.98
CA PRO A 136 7.80 14.29 -15.23
C PRO A 136 6.99 14.08 -13.94
N ALA A 137 6.67 12.83 -13.65
CA ALA A 137 5.86 12.46 -12.49
C ALA A 137 6.57 12.65 -11.13
N ASP A 138 7.87 12.93 -11.14
CA ASP A 138 8.68 13.26 -9.96
C ASP A 138 8.79 14.76 -9.69
N ASP A 139 8.04 15.58 -10.47
CA ASP A 139 7.99 17.04 -10.38
C ASP A 139 9.33 17.74 -10.67
N SER A 140 10.29 17.05 -11.29
CA SER A 140 11.52 17.64 -11.80
C SER A 140 11.25 18.50 -13.03
N TRP A 141 12.05 19.53 -13.26
CA TRP A 141 12.02 20.32 -14.51
C TRP A 141 13.41 20.82 -14.86
N PRO A 142 13.83 20.76 -16.11
CA PRO A 142 13.31 19.90 -17.16
C PRO A 142 13.52 18.40 -16.84
N PRO A 143 12.82 17.44 -17.50
CA PRO A 143 12.30 17.47 -18.87
C PRO A 143 10.84 17.95 -18.99
N GLU A 144 10.46 18.39 -20.19
CA GLU A 144 9.09 18.74 -20.62
C GLU A 144 8.93 18.44 -22.11
N ILE A 145 7.75 17.99 -22.52
CA ILE A 145 7.44 17.78 -23.94
C ILE A 145 6.11 18.45 -24.25
N ASP A 146 6.15 19.50 -25.04
CA ASP A 146 4.96 20.23 -25.47
C ASP A 146 4.37 19.55 -26.72
N ALA A 147 3.20 18.95 -26.55
CA ALA A 147 2.47 18.35 -27.65
C ALA A 147 1.88 19.44 -28.58
N ALA A 148 1.46 20.56 -28.01
CA ALA A 148 1.07 21.77 -28.72
C ALA A 148 0.94 22.94 -27.73
N GLU A 149 1.54 24.08 -28.06
CA GLU A 149 1.30 25.35 -27.40
C GLU A 149 0.87 26.39 -28.43
N PHE A 150 -0.12 27.20 -28.08
CA PHE A 150 -0.65 28.23 -28.96
C PHE A 150 -0.74 29.57 -28.22
N ILE A 151 -0.28 30.61 -28.89
CA ILE A 151 -0.28 31.99 -28.42
C ILE A 151 -1.13 32.83 -29.34
N GLY A 152 -2.18 33.48 -28.82
CA GLY A 152 -3.13 34.20 -29.59
C GLY A 152 -2.53 35.39 -30.38
N ARG A 153 -1.42 36.02 -29.94
CA ARG A 153 -0.76 37.08 -30.68
C ARG A 153 -0.01 36.62 -31.93
N THR A 154 0.32 35.32 -32.01
CA THR A 154 1.03 34.71 -33.16
C THR A 154 0.12 33.66 -33.80
N SER A 155 -1.06 34.10 -34.29
CA SER A 155 -2.15 33.27 -34.74
C SER A 155 -1.85 32.35 -35.95
N GLU A 156 -0.63 32.40 -36.47
CA GLU A 156 -0.17 31.59 -37.63
C GLU A 156 0.67 30.39 -37.21
N LYS A 157 0.95 30.21 -35.90
CA LYS A 157 1.99 29.31 -35.43
C LYS A 157 1.57 28.50 -34.21
N VAL A 158 1.87 27.20 -34.23
CA VAL A 158 1.83 26.30 -33.10
C VAL A 158 3.25 25.93 -32.68
N TYR A 159 3.53 26.01 -31.37
CA TYR A 159 4.84 25.67 -30.82
C TYR A 159 4.84 24.20 -30.42
N LEU A 160 5.92 23.49 -30.80
CA LEU A 160 6.14 22.06 -30.58
C LEU A 160 7.55 21.92 -30.00
N THR A 161 7.69 21.67 -28.69
CA THR A 161 8.98 21.78 -28.03
C THR A 161 9.34 20.51 -27.24
N ASN A 162 10.63 20.17 -27.25
CA ASN A 162 11.21 19.20 -26.31
C ASN A 162 12.24 19.91 -25.43
N HIS A 163 12.10 19.83 -24.13
CA HIS A 163 12.99 20.43 -23.14
C HIS A 163 13.73 19.33 -22.38
N TRP A 164 15.03 19.51 -22.17
CA TRP A 164 15.84 18.58 -21.38
C TRP A 164 16.95 19.29 -20.61
N ARG A 165 17.58 18.57 -19.71
CA ARG A 165 18.74 19.03 -18.96
C ARG A 165 20.00 18.63 -19.71
N GLY A 166 20.83 19.57 -20.09
CA GLY A 166 22.14 19.32 -20.73
C GLY A 166 23.16 18.76 -19.73
N ASP A 167 24.28 18.28 -20.24
CA ASP A 167 25.34 17.63 -19.46
C ASP A 167 25.92 18.51 -18.33
N ALA A 168 25.92 19.82 -18.48
CA ALA A 168 26.34 20.78 -17.45
C ALA A 168 25.18 21.23 -16.53
N GLY A 169 23.99 20.57 -16.60
CA GLY A 169 22.83 20.88 -15.79
C GLY A 169 21.97 22.04 -16.30
N GLN A 170 22.35 22.70 -17.39
CA GLN A 170 21.61 23.81 -18.01
C GLN A 170 20.36 23.33 -18.74
N HIS A 171 19.31 24.14 -18.76
CA HIS A 171 18.14 23.94 -19.60
C HIS A 171 18.50 24.03 -21.08
N GLN A 172 18.06 23.05 -21.86
CA GLN A 172 18.16 23.00 -23.32
C GLN A 172 16.80 22.66 -23.92
N GLN A 173 16.55 23.12 -25.15
CA GLN A 173 15.31 22.81 -25.86
C GLN A 173 15.53 22.73 -27.37
N VAL A 174 14.66 22.00 -28.04
CA VAL A 174 14.51 22.00 -29.50
C VAL A 174 13.07 22.36 -29.81
N ASN A 175 12.90 23.36 -30.67
CA ASN A 175 11.61 23.82 -31.18
C ASN A 175 11.41 23.25 -32.58
N CYS A 176 10.33 22.50 -32.78
CA CYS A 176 9.87 22.02 -34.09
C CYS A 176 8.58 22.74 -34.50
N ASP A 177 8.54 24.03 -34.27
CA ASP A 177 7.35 24.86 -34.47
C ASP A 177 6.79 24.76 -35.90
N TRP A 178 5.47 24.74 -36.00
CA TRP A 178 4.78 24.71 -37.28
C TRP A 178 4.03 26.02 -37.55
N THR A 179 4.36 26.65 -38.68
CA THR A 179 3.71 27.88 -39.12
C THR A 179 2.98 27.62 -40.43
N ASP A 180 1.71 27.95 -40.49
CA ASP A 180 0.90 27.86 -41.68
C ASP A 180 -0.24 28.92 -41.60
N PRO A 181 -0.10 30.01 -42.38
CA PRO A 181 -1.09 31.09 -42.38
C PRO A 181 -2.46 30.70 -42.98
N ALA A 182 -2.55 29.55 -43.65
CA ALA A 182 -3.79 29.08 -44.21
C ALA A 182 -4.61 28.22 -43.20
N VAL A 183 -4.05 27.90 -42.04
CA VAL A 183 -4.73 27.10 -41.01
C VAL A 183 -5.45 27.99 -40.01
N ASP A 184 -6.72 27.73 -39.80
CA ASP A 184 -7.48 28.34 -38.70
C ASP A 184 -7.24 27.54 -37.41
N TRP A 185 -6.28 27.96 -36.61
CA TRP A 185 -5.94 27.34 -35.31
C TRP A 185 -7.04 27.45 -34.26
N GLY A 186 -8.05 28.27 -34.46
CA GLY A 186 -9.27 28.35 -33.67
C GLY A 186 -10.30 27.28 -34.03
N ALA A 187 -10.08 26.53 -35.13
CA ALA A 187 -10.87 25.35 -35.49
C ALA A 187 -10.38 24.09 -34.71
N TRP A 188 -11.13 23.01 -34.83
CA TRP A 188 -10.79 21.72 -34.22
C TRP A 188 -9.65 21.03 -34.97
N HIS A 189 -8.50 20.87 -34.31
CA HIS A 189 -7.35 20.09 -34.79
C HIS A 189 -6.98 18.98 -33.86
N THR A 190 -6.32 17.94 -34.38
CA THR A 190 -5.77 16.83 -33.59
C THR A 190 -4.27 17.00 -33.48
N TYR A 191 -3.79 17.20 -32.25
CA TYR A 191 -2.37 17.29 -31.95
C TYR A 191 -1.91 16.00 -31.32
N ALA A 192 -0.76 15.47 -31.77
CA ALA A 192 -0.19 14.31 -31.14
C ALA A 192 1.32 14.39 -31.04
N VAL A 193 1.84 13.88 -29.92
CA VAL A 193 3.28 13.70 -29.71
C VAL A 193 3.58 12.23 -29.42
N GLU A 194 4.52 11.69 -30.16
CA GLU A 194 5.07 10.36 -29.96
C GLU A 194 6.48 10.51 -29.44
N TRP A 195 6.74 10.01 -28.23
CA TRP A 195 8.11 10.03 -27.68
C TRP A 195 8.58 8.64 -27.32
N GLN A 196 9.87 8.41 -27.58
CA GLN A 196 10.58 7.17 -27.38
C GLN A 196 12.02 7.47 -26.95
N PRO A 197 12.81 6.51 -26.51
CA PRO A 197 14.22 6.77 -26.26
C PRO A 197 14.86 7.49 -27.44
N ARG A 198 15.36 8.72 -27.21
CA ARG A 198 16.05 9.55 -28.20
C ARG A 198 15.24 9.91 -29.47
N SER A 199 13.90 10.00 -29.36
CA SER A 199 13.07 10.45 -30.49
C SER A 199 11.75 11.03 -29.99
N VAL A 200 11.46 12.25 -30.39
CA VAL A 200 10.14 12.88 -30.26
C VAL A 200 9.63 13.22 -31.66
N ARG A 201 8.35 12.94 -31.93
CA ARG A 201 7.69 13.22 -33.20
C ARG A 201 6.34 13.88 -32.94
N TRP A 202 6.11 15.01 -33.60
CA TRP A 202 4.87 15.75 -33.51
C TRP A 202 4.04 15.60 -34.77
N TYR A 203 2.73 15.43 -34.56
CA TYR A 203 1.76 15.29 -35.63
C TYR A 203 0.63 16.32 -35.42
N ILE A 204 0.20 16.94 -36.50
CA ILE A 204 -1.01 17.78 -36.56
C ILE A 204 -1.92 17.17 -37.63
N ASP A 205 -3.16 16.87 -37.25
CA ASP A 205 -4.16 16.20 -38.11
C ASP A 205 -3.64 14.91 -38.78
N GLY A 206 -2.87 14.13 -37.98
CA GLY A 206 -2.26 12.89 -38.45
C GLY A 206 -1.01 13.03 -39.30
N VAL A 207 -0.63 14.24 -39.69
CA VAL A 207 0.56 14.53 -40.54
C VAL A 207 1.75 14.83 -39.66
N LEU A 208 2.90 14.15 -39.88
CA LEU A 208 4.15 14.42 -39.18
C LEU A 208 4.64 15.85 -39.51
N ARG A 209 4.81 16.69 -38.47
CA ARG A 209 5.22 18.09 -38.62
C ARG A 209 6.60 18.38 -38.05
N GLY A 210 7.02 17.64 -37.04
CA GLY A 210 8.31 17.82 -36.37
C GLY A 210 8.93 16.51 -35.91
N THR A 211 10.24 16.45 -35.85
CA THR A 211 11.02 15.34 -35.30
C THR A 211 12.25 15.85 -34.58
N ASP A 212 12.45 15.43 -33.36
CA ASP A 212 13.69 15.60 -32.60
C ASP A 212 14.33 14.23 -32.33
N GLN A 213 15.64 14.13 -32.51
CA GLN A 213 16.46 12.94 -32.24
C GLN A 213 17.35 13.16 -30.99
N GLY A 214 17.08 14.22 -30.24
CA GLY A 214 17.81 14.60 -29.03
C GLY A 214 17.46 13.74 -27.81
N PRO A 215 17.96 14.14 -26.65
CA PRO A 215 17.59 13.53 -25.38
C PRO A 215 16.09 13.68 -25.12
N THR A 216 15.46 12.61 -24.65
CA THR A 216 14.05 12.58 -24.26
C THR A 216 13.91 12.20 -22.80
N SER A 217 12.75 12.52 -22.20
CA SER A 217 12.46 12.09 -20.83
C SER A 217 12.64 10.58 -20.68
N ALA A 218 13.43 10.17 -19.70
CA ALA A 218 13.61 8.79 -19.27
C ALA A 218 12.80 8.47 -17.97
N VAL A 219 11.95 9.41 -17.54
CA VAL A 219 11.02 9.24 -16.41
C VAL A 219 9.58 9.24 -16.90
N PRO A 220 8.64 8.57 -16.20
CA PRO A 220 7.23 8.65 -16.54
C PRO A 220 6.73 10.08 -16.52
N MET A 221 5.91 10.44 -17.50
CA MET A 221 5.36 11.78 -17.64
C MET A 221 3.84 11.75 -17.47
N TYR A 222 3.31 12.78 -16.80
CA TYR A 222 1.88 13.03 -16.69
C TYR A 222 1.42 14.09 -17.69
N ILE A 223 0.12 14.11 -17.98
CA ILE A 223 -0.49 15.07 -18.91
C ILE A 223 -0.92 16.31 -18.14
N ARG A 224 -0.60 17.48 -18.70
CA ARG A 224 -1.05 18.77 -18.21
C ARG A 224 -1.67 19.58 -19.35
N ILE A 225 -2.82 20.21 -19.08
CA ILE A 225 -3.56 20.99 -20.06
C ILE A 225 -4.03 22.26 -19.37
N ASN A 226 -3.67 23.39 -19.91
CA ASN A 226 -4.05 24.69 -19.35
C ASN A 226 -4.27 25.77 -20.41
N THR A 227 -4.94 26.82 -20.00
CA THR A 227 -4.93 28.10 -20.72
C THR A 227 -4.42 29.18 -19.78
N SER A 228 -3.44 29.96 -20.22
CA SER A 228 -2.80 31.01 -19.44
C SER A 228 -3.07 32.40 -20.05
N VAL A 229 -2.83 33.45 -19.29
CA VAL A 229 -3.10 34.82 -19.69
C VAL A 229 -1.85 35.67 -19.49
N GLY A 230 -1.44 36.39 -20.53
CA GLY A 230 -0.40 37.38 -20.45
C GLY A 230 1.02 36.87 -20.25
N GLY A 231 1.86 37.71 -19.68
CA GLY A 231 3.28 37.42 -19.46
C GLY A 231 4.17 37.64 -20.67
N GLY A 232 5.49 37.46 -20.49
CA GLY A 232 6.47 37.78 -21.51
C GLY A 232 6.32 36.98 -22.82
N PHE A 233 5.76 35.76 -22.73
CA PHE A 233 5.57 34.88 -23.89
C PHE A 233 4.28 35.19 -24.66
N ALA A 234 3.14 35.34 -23.96
CA ALA A 234 1.86 35.63 -24.59
C ALA A 234 1.64 37.10 -24.92
N GLY A 235 2.36 38.03 -24.29
CA GLY A 235 2.20 39.45 -24.35
C GLY A 235 1.01 39.94 -23.51
N GLU A 236 0.76 41.26 -23.58
CA GLU A 236 -0.30 41.88 -22.78
C GLU A 236 -1.69 41.43 -23.25
N PRO A 237 -2.59 41.08 -22.34
CA PRO A 237 -3.97 40.72 -22.65
C PRO A 237 -4.75 41.97 -23.11
N GLN A 238 -5.47 41.84 -24.21
CA GLN A 238 -6.28 42.95 -24.73
C GLN A 238 -7.53 43.17 -23.87
N PRO A 239 -7.78 44.39 -23.37
CA PRO A 239 -9.01 44.70 -22.64
C PRO A 239 -10.26 44.48 -23.54
N GLY A 240 -11.29 43.83 -22.95
CA GLY A 240 -12.55 43.59 -23.63
C GLY A 240 -12.63 42.33 -24.53
N ALA A 241 -11.51 41.62 -24.65
CA ALA A 241 -11.47 40.33 -25.39
C ALA A 241 -11.89 39.10 -24.56
N TRP A 242 -12.21 39.26 -23.30
CA TRP A 242 -12.48 38.18 -22.34
C TRP A 242 -13.99 37.99 -22.10
N PRO A 243 -14.51 36.77 -21.81
CA PRO A 243 -13.74 35.52 -21.55
C PRO A 243 -13.21 34.85 -22.82
N GLN A 244 -12.13 34.05 -22.65
CA GLN A 244 -11.56 33.20 -23.69
C GLN A 244 -11.62 31.75 -23.25
N THR A 245 -11.97 30.81 -24.14
CA THR A 245 -12.13 29.40 -23.79
C THR A 245 -11.28 28.51 -24.67
N PHE A 246 -10.46 27.70 -24.05
CA PHE A 246 -9.75 26.57 -24.66
C PHE A 246 -10.62 25.34 -24.52
N GLU A 247 -10.95 24.69 -25.63
CA GLU A 247 -11.84 23.52 -25.63
C GLU A 247 -11.09 22.28 -26.08
N VAL A 248 -11.36 21.16 -25.40
CA VAL A 248 -10.78 19.85 -25.69
C VAL A 248 -11.88 18.83 -25.87
N ASP A 249 -11.88 18.15 -27.01
CA ASP A 249 -12.84 17.10 -27.39
C ASP A 249 -12.48 15.76 -26.74
N TYR A 250 -11.22 15.34 -26.90
CA TYR A 250 -10.72 14.13 -26.25
C TYR A 250 -9.22 14.23 -25.93
N VAL A 251 -8.82 13.41 -24.98
CA VAL A 251 -7.43 13.11 -24.65
C VAL A 251 -7.24 11.60 -24.65
N ARG A 252 -6.25 11.12 -25.42
CA ARG A 252 -5.93 9.68 -25.54
C ARG A 252 -4.45 9.45 -25.44
N MET A 253 -4.05 8.49 -24.59
CA MET A 253 -2.66 8.06 -24.45
C MET A 253 -2.52 6.61 -24.89
N TYR A 254 -1.53 6.35 -25.70
CA TYR A 254 -1.25 5.03 -26.26
C TYR A 254 0.15 4.58 -25.90
N ARG A 255 0.32 3.26 -25.72
CA ARG A 255 1.61 2.58 -25.64
C ARG A 255 1.82 1.74 -26.89
N ARG A 256 3.05 1.66 -27.38
CA ARG A 256 3.38 0.81 -28.52
C ARG A 256 3.31 -0.66 -28.11
N GLN A 257 2.64 -1.51 -28.91
CA GLN A 257 2.56 -2.95 -28.65
C GLN A 257 3.96 -3.57 -28.80
N GLY A 258 4.34 -4.45 -27.83
CA GLY A 258 5.65 -5.10 -27.84
C GLY A 258 6.81 -4.21 -27.38
N GLN A 259 6.55 -3.01 -26.91
CA GLN A 259 7.61 -2.17 -26.35
C GLN A 259 7.89 -2.62 -24.90
N PRO A 260 9.15 -3.02 -24.55
CA PRO A 260 9.50 -3.35 -23.18
C PRO A 260 9.27 -2.14 -22.27
N LEU A 261 8.98 -2.40 -20.99
CA LEU A 261 8.97 -1.36 -19.97
C LEU A 261 10.42 -0.90 -19.77
N PRO A 262 10.76 0.35 -20.07
CA PRO A 262 12.13 0.80 -19.90
C PRO A 262 12.47 0.90 -18.42
N HIS A 263 13.74 0.67 -18.10
CA HIS A 263 14.28 0.81 -16.76
C HIS A 263 14.08 2.23 -16.23
N PHE A 264 13.53 2.32 -15.04
CA PHE A 264 13.37 3.57 -14.33
C PHE A 264 14.74 4.00 -13.77
N ARG A 265 15.28 5.09 -14.25
CA ARG A 265 16.48 5.72 -13.68
C ARG A 265 16.06 7.03 -13.01
N PRO A 266 15.97 7.10 -11.66
CA PRO A 266 15.69 8.37 -10.98
C PRO A 266 16.88 9.32 -11.17
N LEU A 267 16.58 10.58 -11.48
CA LEU A 267 17.59 11.64 -11.49
C LEU A 267 17.86 12.12 -10.05
N PRO A 268 19.09 12.55 -9.71
CA PRO A 268 19.43 13.00 -8.36
C PRO A 268 18.73 14.31 -8.01
N HIS A 269 18.14 14.36 -6.82
CA HIS A 269 17.55 15.57 -6.27
C HIS A 269 18.62 16.63 -5.98
N VAL A 270 18.45 17.82 -6.56
CA VAL A 270 19.18 19.02 -6.14
C VAL A 270 18.40 19.68 -5.02
N VAL A 271 19.02 19.76 -3.83
CA VAL A 271 18.47 20.47 -2.66
C VAL A 271 18.50 21.99 -2.93
N PRO A 272 17.39 22.72 -2.72
CA PRO A 272 17.40 24.19 -2.84
C PRO A 272 18.19 24.84 -1.70
N PRO A 273 18.83 26.00 -1.93
CA PRO A 273 19.62 26.69 -0.91
C PRO A 273 18.74 27.31 0.19
N HIS A 274 19.25 27.24 1.41
CA HIS A 274 18.63 27.74 2.63
C HIS A 274 18.33 29.24 2.61
N PHE A 275 17.11 29.61 2.99
CA PHE A 275 16.75 30.99 3.34
C PHE A 275 17.21 31.30 4.76
N THR A 276 17.89 32.44 4.91
CA THR A 276 18.29 33.06 6.20
C THR A 276 17.11 33.86 6.76
N PRO A 277 16.78 33.74 8.07
CA PRO A 277 15.69 34.54 8.66
C PRO A 277 16.12 35.97 8.92
N VAL A 278 15.23 36.92 8.63
CA VAL A 278 15.38 38.33 8.98
C VAL A 278 15.04 38.53 10.46
N ALA A 279 15.84 39.36 11.12
CA ALA A 279 15.84 39.64 12.55
C ALA A 279 14.54 40.25 13.08
N HIS A 280 14.16 39.85 14.28
CA HIS A 280 13.04 40.35 15.07
C HIS A 280 13.21 41.83 15.46
N ILE A 281 12.11 42.60 15.31
CA ILE A 281 11.92 43.89 15.96
C ILE A 281 11.18 43.66 17.27
N ALA A 282 11.74 44.18 18.35
CA ALA A 282 11.23 44.00 19.70
C ALA A 282 9.94 44.83 19.97
N SER A 283 9.00 44.22 20.70
CA SER A 283 7.77 44.83 21.20
C SER A 283 8.01 45.59 22.51
N PRO A 284 7.30 46.67 22.82
CA PRO A 284 7.45 47.43 24.04
C PRO A 284 6.77 46.83 25.27
N PRO A 285 7.16 47.24 26.49
CA PRO A 285 6.75 46.54 27.73
C PRO A 285 5.34 46.92 28.22
N LEU A 286 4.73 45.91 28.91
CA LEU A 286 3.40 46.00 29.53
C LEU A 286 3.42 46.77 30.85
N PRO A 287 2.34 47.47 31.26
CA PRO A 287 2.22 48.15 32.54
C PRO A 287 1.82 47.25 33.71
N PRO A 288 1.98 47.67 34.98
CA PRO A 288 2.01 46.77 36.14
C PRO A 288 0.64 46.33 36.65
N SER A 289 0.76 45.19 37.33
CA SER A 289 -0.24 44.33 37.97
C SER A 289 -1.33 44.98 38.83
N TYR A 290 -2.55 44.47 38.66
CA TYR A 290 -3.66 44.60 39.64
C TYR A 290 -3.75 43.32 40.43
N SER A 291 -3.74 43.40 41.77
CA SER A 291 -3.91 42.29 42.69
C SER A 291 -5.38 41.93 42.87
N ALA A 292 -5.74 40.65 42.67
CA ALA A 292 -7.07 40.14 42.91
C ALA A 292 -7.22 39.67 44.40
N PRO A 293 -8.46 39.69 44.94
CA PRO A 293 -8.74 39.19 46.32
C PRO A 293 -8.71 37.66 46.38
N PRO A 294 -8.58 37.07 47.59
CA PRO A 294 -8.44 35.64 47.75
C PRO A 294 -9.71 34.89 47.41
N PRO A 295 -9.64 33.64 46.91
CA PRO A 295 -10.79 32.89 46.47
C PRO A 295 -11.57 32.31 47.68
N GLU A 296 -12.88 32.34 47.55
CA GLU A 296 -13.85 31.62 48.39
C GLU A 296 -13.73 30.10 48.18
N PRO A 297 -14.04 29.24 49.18
CA PRO A 297 -13.90 27.79 49.08
C PRO A 297 -14.93 27.27 48.05
N ALA A 298 -14.39 26.51 47.08
CA ALA A 298 -15.10 25.86 46.03
C ALA A 298 -16.18 24.90 46.53
N SER A 299 -17.41 25.09 46.09
CA SER A 299 -18.47 24.13 46.19
C SER A 299 -18.19 22.95 45.28
N GLN A 300 -18.24 21.74 45.84
CA GLN A 300 -18.21 20.49 45.12
C GLN A 300 -19.51 20.35 44.31
N ASP A 301 -19.54 20.75 43.04
CA ASP A 301 -20.53 20.31 42.05
C ASP A 301 -20.25 20.92 40.67
N ASP A 302 -19.03 20.83 40.15
CA ASP A 302 -18.75 21.12 38.75
C ASP A 302 -18.19 19.86 38.07
N GLN A 303 -19.08 18.97 37.67
CA GLN A 303 -18.78 17.98 36.63
C GLN A 303 -18.69 18.75 35.28
N GLU A 304 -17.49 19.27 34.98
CA GLU A 304 -17.22 19.87 33.69
C GLU A 304 -17.37 18.85 32.58
N GLY A 305 -18.40 19.03 31.74
CA GLY A 305 -18.51 18.45 30.43
C GLY A 305 -17.22 18.71 29.61
N PRO A 306 -17.01 18.08 28.47
CA PRO A 306 -15.79 18.23 27.69
C PRO A 306 -15.53 19.71 27.45
N SER A 307 -14.41 20.23 27.96
CA SER A 307 -14.08 21.64 27.84
C SER A 307 -14.06 22.02 26.35
N LEU A 308 -14.57 23.19 25.97
CA LEU A 308 -14.54 23.70 24.59
C LEU A 308 -13.12 23.62 23.99
N TRP A 309 -12.09 23.79 24.81
CA TRP A 309 -10.69 23.61 24.43
C TRP A 309 -10.36 22.17 24.07
N GLY A 310 -10.88 21.16 24.78
CA GLY A 310 -10.70 19.74 24.43
C GLY A 310 -11.32 19.42 23.07
N VAL A 311 -12.50 19.96 22.76
CA VAL A 311 -13.16 19.80 21.46
C VAL A 311 -12.34 20.50 20.36
N PHE A 312 -11.84 21.71 20.64
CA PHE A 312 -11.01 22.47 19.72
C PHE A 312 -9.71 21.72 19.39
N PHE A 313 -9.00 21.16 20.38
CA PHE A 313 -7.80 20.35 20.14
C PHE A 313 -8.13 19.07 19.38
N LEU A 314 -9.23 18.42 19.69
CA LEU A 314 -9.62 17.16 19.05
C LEU A 314 -9.93 17.32 17.56
N LEU A 315 -10.64 18.39 17.19
CA LEU A 315 -11.06 18.66 15.81
C LEU A 315 -10.06 19.58 15.09
N GLY A 316 -9.50 20.54 15.78
CA GLY A 316 -8.58 21.53 15.21
C GLY A 316 -7.24 20.93 14.79
N THR A 317 -6.67 20.00 15.59
CA THR A 317 -5.38 19.38 15.25
C THR A 317 -5.42 18.61 13.92
N PRO A 318 -6.40 17.73 13.64
CA PRO A 318 -6.52 17.07 12.33
C PRO A 318 -6.68 18.06 11.17
N LEU A 319 -7.47 19.12 11.38
CA LEU A 319 -7.69 20.15 10.34
C LEU A 319 -6.41 20.94 10.05
N LEU A 320 -5.66 21.31 11.09
CA LEU A 320 -4.37 21.99 10.94
C LEU A 320 -3.35 21.12 10.23
N VAL A 321 -3.28 19.83 10.57
CA VAL A 321 -2.40 18.86 9.90
C VAL A 321 -2.81 18.69 8.44
N TRP A 322 -4.10 18.58 8.17
CA TRP A 322 -4.62 18.48 6.81
C TRP A 322 -4.26 19.71 5.96
N TRP A 323 -4.49 20.90 6.51
CA TRP A 323 -4.13 22.16 5.85
C TRP A 323 -2.62 22.27 5.62
N TRP A 324 -1.80 22.02 6.67
CA TRP A 324 -0.35 22.14 6.59
C TRP A 324 0.30 21.14 5.62
N MET A 325 -0.23 19.92 5.51
CA MET A 325 0.31 18.88 4.65
C MET A 325 -0.31 18.87 3.25
N GLY A 326 -1.44 19.53 3.06
CA GLY A 326 -2.19 19.48 1.79
C GLY A 326 -1.37 19.95 0.59
N GLY A 327 -0.59 21.00 0.74
CA GLY A 327 0.29 21.55 -0.30
C GLY A 327 1.60 20.78 -0.50
N ARG A 328 1.96 19.85 0.43
CA ARG A 328 3.26 19.15 0.40
C ARG A 328 3.19 17.72 -0.14
N ILE A 329 2.10 17.02 0.13
CA ILE A 329 1.98 15.57 -0.14
C ILE A 329 0.68 15.20 -0.86
N GLY A 330 -0.03 16.19 -1.41
CA GLY A 330 -1.30 16.01 -2.08
C GLY A 330 -2.46 15.67 -1.13
N ALA A 331 -3.69 15.78 -1.62
CA ALA A 331 -4.91 15.69 -0.80
C ALA A 331 -5.07 14.32 -0.09
N ARG A 332 -4.62 13.23 -0.70
CA ARG A 332 -4.71 11.89 -0.11
C ARG A 332 -3.76 11.73 1.06
N GLY A 333 -2.49 12.10 0.88
CA GLY A 333 -1.51 12.06 1.95
C GLY A 333 -1.92 12.94 3.12
N ALA A 334 -2.42 14.14 2.84
CA ALA A 334 -2.93 15.06 3.86
C ALA A 334 -4.10 14.46 4.66
N ARG A 335 -5.05 13.77 4.01
CA ARG A 335 -6.14 13.06 4.70
C ARG A 335 -5.61 11.95 5.60
N THR A 336 -4.65 11.15 5.11
CA THR A 336 -4.02 10.09 5.92
C THR A 336 -3.35 10.69 7.16
N ALA A 337 -2.58 11.76 7.00
CA ALA A 337 -1.91 12.46 8.10
C ALA A 337 -2.90 13.07 9.09
N ALA A 338 -3.98 13.71 8.61
CA ALA A 338 -5.01 14.29 9.44
C ALA A 338 -5.74 13.23 10.29
N LEU A 339 -6.13 12.12 9.68
CA LEU A 339 -6.75 11.00 10.40
C LEU A 339 -5.79 10.39 11.43
N ALA A 340 -4.52 10.23 11.09
CA ALA A 340 -3.49 9.76 12.02
C ALA A 340 -3.33 10.73 13.22
N ALA A 341 -3.30 12.04 12.98
CA ALA A 341 -3.25 13.05 14.03
C ALA A 341 -4.48 12.99 14.94
N GLY A 342 -5.67 12.82 14.36
CA GLY A 342 -6.92 12.62 15.11
C GLY A 342 -6.87 11.37 16.01
N VAL A 343 -6.33 10.25 15.49
CA VAL A 343 -6.11 9.04 16.29
C VAL A 343 -5.14 9.32 17.43
N TRP A 344 -4.00 9.98 17.19
CA TRP A 344 -2.98 10.23 18.22
C TRP A 344 -3.48 11.14 19.35
N VAL A 345 -4.16 12.24 18.98
CA VAL A 345 -4.72 13.18 19.97
C VAL A 345 -5.81 12.51 20.81
N SER A 346 -6.76 11.84 20.17
CA SER A 346 -7.85 11.16 20.88
C SER A 346 -7.36 9.97 21.70
N ALA A 347 -6.36 9.23 21.22
CA ALA A 347 -5.70 8.16 21.96
C ALA A 347 -5.00 8.67 23.25
N GLY A 348 -4.32 9.83 23.15
CA GLY A 348 -3.71 10.47 24.31
C GLY A 348 -4.73 10.85 25.39
N GLY A 349 -5.87 11.46 24.98
CA GLY A 349 -6.97 11.78 25.87
C GLY A 349 -7.61 10.53 26.50
N TYR A 350 -7.79 9.48 25.71
CA TYR A 350 -8.30 8.20 26.20
C TYR A 350 -7.34 7.53 27.18
N LEU A 351 -6.02 7.53 26.89
CA LEU A 351 -5.01 6.95 27.77
C LEU A 351 -4.97 7.64 29.14
N LEU A 352 -4.96 8.99 29.15
CA LEU A 352 -4.98 9.76 30.40
C LEU A 352 -6.20 9.42 31.26
N PHE A 353 -7.37 9.33 30.64
CA PHE A 353 -8.58 8.91 31.31
C PHE A 353 -8.48 7.47 31.87
N ARG A 354 -7.95 6.53 31.08
CA ARG A 354 -7.87 5.12 31.49
C ARG A 354 -6.95 4.91 32.69
N VAL A 355 -5.87 5.67 32.82
CA VAL A 355 -4.99 5.61 33.99
C VAL A 355 -5.72 6.08 35.26
N GLN A 356 -6.60 7.09 35.15
CA GLN A 356 -7.33 7.65 36.29
C GLN A 356 -8.42 6.72 36.82
N VAL A 357 -9.05 5.91 35.94
CA VAL A 357 -10.18 5.06 36.29
C VAL A 357 -9.84 3.60 36.54
N ILE A 358 -8.55 3.25 36.75
CA ILE A 358 -8.17 1.89 37.11
C ILE A 358 -8.74 1.53 38.49
N ASN A 359 -9.52 0.45 38.56
CA ASN A 359 -9.99 -0.07 39.85
C ASN A 359 -8.90 -0.87 40.57
N TRP A 360 -8.10 -0.19 41.36
CA TRP A 360 -7.04 -0.84 42.11
C TRP A 360 -7.53 -1.83 43.17
N ALA A 361 -8.76 -1.70 43.66
CA ALA A 361 -9.37 -2.69 44.58
C ALA A 361 -9.62 -4.04 43.86
N ALA A 362 -9.87 -4.00 42.56
CA ALA A 362 -10.02 -5.16 41.68
C ALA A 362 -8.86 -5.27 40.69
N TRP A 363 -7.62 -5.03 41.12
CA TRP A 363 -6.44 -4.98 40.28
C TRP A 363 -6.25 -6.23 39.39
N TRP A 364 -6.65 -7.40 39.88
CA TRP A 364 -6.56 -8.67 39.18
C TRP A 364 -7.44 -8.78 37.92
N VAL A 365 -8.47 -7.93 37.78
CA VAL A 365 -9.29 -7.74 36.58
C VAL A 365 -8.88 -6.47 35.84
N ALA A 366 -8.68 -5.37 36.59
CA ALA A 366 -8.43 -4.05 36.03
C ALA A 366 -7.06 -3.94 35.30
N LEU A 367 -5.99 -4.51 35.91
CA LEU A 367 -4.66 -4.45 35.31
C LEU A 367 -4.53 -5.30 34.04
N PRO A 368 -5.01 -6.55 33.96
CA PRO A 368 -5.05 -7.30 32.70
C PRO A 368 -5.83 -6.57 31.60
N LEU A 369 -7.00 -5.99 31.93
CA LEU A 369 -7.77 -5.22 30.93
C LEU A 369 -6.99 -4.00 30.46
N PHE A 370 -6.41 -3.23 31.39
CA PHE A 370 -5.59 -2.06 31.05
C PHE A 370 -4.42 -2.44 30.13
N LEU A 371 -3.69 -3.50 30.43
CA LEU A 371 -2.57 -3.98 29.61
C LEU A 371 -3.02 -4.47 28.22
N ALA A 372 -4.18 -5.13 28.14
CA ALA A 372 -4.79 -5.54 26.87
C ALA A 372 -5.19 -4.34 26.01
N GLU A 373 -5.76 -3.30 26.63
CA GLU A 373 -6.09 -2.04 25.96
C GLU A 373 -4.82 -1.29 25.51
N MET A 374 -3.78 -1.25 26.35
CA MET A 374 -2.49 -0.61 26.00
C MET A 374 -1.81 -1.32 24.82
N HIS A 375 -1.87 -2.66 24.78
CA HIS A 375 -1.40 -3.41 23.62
C HIS A 375 -2.19 -3.01 22.35
N GLY A 376 -3.52 -2.95 22.43
CA GLY A 376 -4.37 -2.51 21.34
C GLY A 376 -4.07 -1.07 20.89
N LEU A 377 -3.89 -0.17 21.85
CA LEU A 377 -3.56 1.24 21.60
C LEU A 377 -2.19 1.39 20.91
N ALA A 378 -1.15 0.69 21.43
CA ALA A 378 0.18 0.70 20.86
C ALA A 378 0.19 0.22 19.40
N HIS A 379 -0.57 -0.85 19.07
CA HIS A 379 -0.72 -1.33 17.70
C HIS A 379 -1.51 -0.35 16.82
N GLY A 380 -2.53 0.30 17.36
CA GLY A 380 -3.30 1.33 16.65
C GLY A 380 -2.45 2.56 16.30
N LEU A 381 -1.70 3.08 17.28
CA LEU A 381 -0.76 4.19 17.07
C LEU A 381 0.39 3.79 16.13
N GLY A 382 0.90 2.57 16.28
CA GLY A 382 1.91 2.00 15.40
C GLY A 382 1.43 1.85 13.95
N LEU A 383 0.16 1.48 13.75
CA LEU A 383 -0.45 1.47 12.43
C LEU A 383 -0.43 2.88 11.79
N GLN A 384 -0.87 3.90 12.53
CA GLN A 384 -0.86 5.28 12.04
C GLN A 384 0.56 5.78 11.77
N TYR A 385 1.51 5.41 12.61
CA TYR A 385 2.94 5.70 12.38
C TYR A 385 3.45 5.03 11.09
N THR A 386 3.09 3.78 10.84
CA THR A 386 3.47 3.03 9.62
C THR A 386 2.88 3.68 8.37
N LEU A 387 1.61 4.12 8.45
CA LEU A 387 0.87 4.70 7.32
C LEU A 387 1.10 6.21 7.16
N TRP A 388 1.86 6.84 8.05
CA TRP A 388 2.17 8.26 7.92
C TRP A 388 2.84 8.52 6.57
N PRO A 389 2.34 9.48 5.77
CA PRO A 389 2.89 9.75 4.44
C PRO A 389 4.35 10.19 4.52
N ARG A 390 5.20 9.50 3.79
CA ARG A 390 6.62 9.79 3.66
C ARG A 390 7.03 9.62 2.21
N PRO A 391 7.98 10.42 1.71
CA PRO A 391 8.66 10.07 0.47
C PRO A 391 9.32 8.70 0.65
N GLY A 392 9.19 7.84 -0.34
CA GLY A 392 9.92 6.58 -0.37
C GLY A 392 11.43 6.84 -0.32
N PRO A 393 12.23 5.90 0.20
CA PRO A 393 13.68 6.00 0.10
C PRO A 393 14.05 6.00 -1.39
N GLY A 394 14.72 7.06 -1.86
CA GLY A 394 15.27 7.11 -3.23
C GLY A 394 16.20 5.93 -3.47
N LEU A 395 16.23 5.41 -4.69
CA LEU A 395 17.21 4.43 -5.14
C LEU A 395 18.37 5.16 -5.81
N PHE A 396 19.59 4.77 -5.49
CA PHE A 396 20.78 5.27 -6.15
C PHE A 396 21.17 4.28 -7.25
N ALA A 397 21.22 4.72 -8.51
CA ALA A 397 21.58 3.86 -9.64
C ALA A 397 23.09 3.95 -9.89
N GLU A 398 23.85 3.05 -9.26
CA GLU A 398 25.32 2.97 -9.39
C GLU A 398 25.77 1.68 -10.06
N GLU A 399 24.93 0.63 -10.10
CA GLU A 399 25.27 -0.70 -10.61
C GLU A 399 24.29 -1.14 -11.71
N ASP A 400 24.77 -2.04 -12.59
CA ASP A 400 23.91 -2.79 -13.51
C ASP A 400 23.65 -4.19 -12.91
N PRO A 401 22.45 -4.47 -12.38
CA PRO A 401 22.16 -5.74 -11.75
C PRO A 401 22.07 -6.90 -12.75
N SER A 402 21.98 -6.64 -14.06
CA SER A 402 21.91 -7.69 -15.09
C SER A 402 23.25 -8.40 -15.30
N THR A 403 24.37 -7.81 -14.87
CA THR A 403 25.70 -8.41 -14.92
C THR A 403 25.95 -9.43 -13.80
N ARG A 404 25.07 -9.53 -12.81
CA ARG A 404 25.18 -10.45 -11.68
C ARG A 404 24.57 -11.80 -12.00
N PRO A 405 25.19 -12.92 -11.60
CA PRO A 405 24.56 -14.24 -11.71
C PRO A 405 23.27 -14.29 -10.85
N ILE A 406 22.20 -14.80 -11.42
CA ILE A 406 20.88 -14.91 -10.76
C ILE A 406 20.54 -16.38 -10.56
N PHE A 407 20.28 -16.76 -9.31
CA PHE A 407 19.87 -18.11 -8.94
C PHE A 407 18.44 -18.10 -8.41
N VAL A 408 17.54 -18.79 -9.10
CA VAL A 408 16.15 -19.00 -8.65
C VAL A 408 16.09 -20.31 -7.90
N LEU A 409 15.97 -20.25 -6.58
CA LEU A 409 15.96 -21.41 -5.69
C LEU A 409 14.51 -21.75 -5.27
N ILE A 410 14.11 -22.99 -5.51
CA ILE A 410 12.76 -23.51 -5.24
C ILE A 410 12.87 -24.68 -4.26
N PRO A 411 12.81 -24.44 -2.93
CA PRO A 411 12.88 -25.51 -1.93
C PRO A 411 11.61 -26.36 -1.96
N THR A 412 11.79 -27.68 -2.04
CA THR A 412 10.74 -28.70 -1.99
C THR A 412 11.11 -29.82 -1.04
N VAL A 413 10.11 -30.50 -0.50
CA VAL A 413 10.26 -31.68 0.35
C VAL A 413 9.41 -32.85 -0.16
N ASN A 414 8.09 -32.60 -0.30
CA ASN A 414 7.10 -33.63 -0.68
C ASN A 414 6.01 -33.08 -1.61
N GLU A 415 6.22 -31.89 -2.15
CA GLU A 415 5.29 -31.33 -3.12
C GLU A 415 5.31 -32.16 -4.41
N GLY A 416 4.11 -32.56 -4.87
CA GLY A 416 3.97 -33.35 -6.08
C GLY A 416 4.46 -32.60 -7.34
N PRO A 417 4.83 -33.36 -8.39
CA PRO A 417 5.34 -32.77 -9.63
C PRO A 417 4.33 -31.88 -10.35
N ASP A 418 3.04 -32.02 -10.06
CA ASP A 418 1.95 -31.17 -10.54
C ASP A 418 1.98 -29.76 -9.92
N VAL A 419 2.25 -29.64 -8.63
CA VAL A 419 2.39 -28.35 -7.93
C VAL A 419 3.75 -27.72 -8.23
N LEU A 420 4.83 -28.49 -8.02
CA LEU A 420 6.21 -28.04 -8.23
C LEU A 420 6.45 -27.64 -9.69
N GLY A 421 5.89 -28.40 -10.65
CA GLY A 421 6.03 -28.15 -12.09
C GLY A 421 5.53 -26.76 -12.48
N LEU A 422 4.35 -26.35 -11.99
CA LEU A 422 3.79 -25.02 -12.28
C LEU A 422 4.69 -23.88 -11.75
N THR A 423 5.32 -24.09 -10.59
CA THR A 423 6.26 -23.11 -10.02
C THR A 423 7.52 -23.01 -10.86
N VAL A 424 8.11 -24.13 -11.26
CA VAL A 424 9.30 -24.16 -12.13
C VAL A 424 8.99 -23.54 -13.49
N GLU A 425 7.86 -23.88 -14.10
CA GLU A 425 7.42 -23.30 -15.38
C GLU A 425 7.19 -21.78 -15.27
N GLY A 426 6.62 -21.29 -14.15
CA GLY A 426 6.50 -19.87 -13.88
C GLY A 426 7.87 -19.18 -13.81
N ALA A 427 8.82 -19.77 -13.09
CA ALA A 427 10.19 -19.31 -13.00
C ALA A 427 10.90 -19.29 -14.38
N LEU A 428 10.69 -20.31 -15.20
CA LEU A 428 11.24 -20.39 -16.56
C LEU A 428 10.63 -19.34 -17.50
N ARG A 429 9.32 -19.08 -17.42
CA ARG A 429 8.69 -17.96 -18.18
C ARG A 429 9.29 -16.64 -17.78
N SER A 430 9.43 -16.37 -16.48
CA SER A 430 10.04 -15.15 -15.98
C SER A 430 11.52 -15.03 -16.40
N ARG A 431 12.27 -16.14 -16.36
CA ARG A 431 13.64 -16.21 -16.89
C ARG A 431 13.68 -15.85 -18.38
N THR A 432 12.84 -16.48 -19.18
CA THR A 432 12.80 -16.22 -20.63
C THR A 432 12.49 -14.75 -20.91
N HIS A 433 11.50 -14.20 -20.23
CA HIS A 433 11.19 -12.77 -20.34
C HIS A 433 12.37 -11.88 -19.95
N TYR A 434 13.05 -12.20 -18.84
CA TYR A 434 14.22 -11.44 -18.38
C TYR A 434 15.36 -11.47 -19.41
N LEU A 435 15.66 -12.64 -19.98
CA LEU A 435 16.69 -12.81 -21.00
C LEU A 435 16.36 -12.13 -22.35
N THR A 436 15.09 -11.88 -22.66
CA THR A 436 14.73 -11.01 -23.81
C THR A 436 15.09 -9.55 -23.59
N LEU A 437 15.14 -9.11 -22.33
CA LEU A 437 15.50 -7.75 -21.94
C LEU A 437 17.02 -7.61 -21.74
N PHE A 438 17.66 -8.66 -21.25
CA PHE A 438 19.08 -8.75 -20.89
C PHE A 438 19.67 -10.03 -21.45
N PRO A 439 20.05 -10.05 -22.75
CA PRO A 439 20.51 -11.28 -23.42
C PRO A 439 21.78 -11.89 -22.79
N ASP A 440 22.63 -11.06 -22.20
CA ASP A 440 23.88 -11.48 -21.60
C ASP A 440 23.77 -11.87 -20.12
N ALA A 441 22.57 -11.81 -19.54
CA ALA A 441 22.36 -12.14 -18.13
C ALA A 441 22.39 -13.66 -17.90
N GLU A 442 22.99 -14.06 -16.78
CA GLU A 442 23.05 -15.46 -16.36
C GLU A 442 21.94 -15.75 -15.34
N VAL A 443 20.96 -16.60 -15.69
CA VAL A 443 19.84 -16.98 -14.82
C VAL A 443 19.74 -18.49 -14.73
N THR A 444 19.97 -19.05 -13.53
CA THR A 444 19.89 -20.49 -13.25
C THR A 444 18.68 -20.78 -12.35
N VAL A 445 17.82 -21.71 -12.78
CA VAL A 445 16.68 -22.19 -11.97
C VAL A 445 17.08 -23.51 -11.31
N VAL A 446 16.90 -23.60 -9.98
CA VAL A 446 17.38 -24.71 -9.16
C VAL A 446 16.27 -25.21 -8.25
N ILE A 447 15.97 -26.50 -8.32
CA ILE A 447 15.11 -27.20 -7.34
C ILE A 447 15.99 -27.65 -6.18
N CYS A 448 15.65 -27.19 -4.96
CA CYS A 448 16.36 -27.59 -3.73
C CYS A 448 15.57 -28.73 -3.07
N ASN A 449 15.97 -29.98 -3.32
CA ASN A 449 15.20 -31.17 -2.93
C ASN A 449 15.63 -31.73 -1.56
N ASP A 450 14.70 -31.72 -0.62
CA ASP A 450 14.86 -32.27 0.75
C ASP A 450 14.09 -33.57 0.99
N GLY A 451 13.45 -34.11 -0.05
CA GLY A 451 12.56 -35.25 0.07
C GLY A 451 13.27 -36.49 0.56
N SER A 452 14.51 -36.76 0.08
CA SER A 452 15.34 -37.87 0.51
C SER A 452 15.64 -37.83 2.02
N VAL A 453 16.06 -36.68 2.51
CA VAL A 453 16.38 -36.45 3.92
C VAL A 453 15.15 -36.57 4.82
N ALA A 454 13.99 -36.15 4.32
CA ALA A 454 12.70 -36.25 5.02
C ALA A 454 12.11 -37.67 4.96
N GLY A 455 12.75 -38.60 4.22
CA GLY A 455 12.32 -39.99 4.11
C GLY A 455 11.08 -40.22 3.23
N TYR A 456 10.80 -39.30 2.28
CA TYR A 456 9.69 -39.47 1.34
C TYR A 456 10.07 -40.51 0.23
N PRO A 457 9.21 -41.51 -0.03
CA PRO A 457 9.51 -42.56 -1.02
C PRO A 457 9.74 -42.04 -2.44
N ASP A 458 8.98 -40.99 -2.82
CA ASP A 458 8.97 -40.41 -4.18
C ASP A 458 9.84 -39.17 -4.33
N TRP A 459 10.86 -38.97 -3.46
CA TRP A 459 11.76 -37.82 -3.49
C TRP A 459 12.43 -37.60 -4.85
N TYR A 460 12.66 -38.65 -5.63
CA TYR A 460 13.27 -38.61 -6.98
C TYR A 460 12.34 -38.00 -8.05
N ALA A 461 11.04 -37.84 -7.73
CA ALA A 461 10.09 -37.16 -8.65
C ALA A 461 10.51 -35.72 -8.97
N ALA A 462 11.12 -35.04 -8.03
CA ALA A 462 11.67 -33.69 -8.23
C ALA A 462 12.87 -33.70 -9.21
N GLU A 463 13.72 -34.71 -9.14
CA GLU A 463 14.85 -34.89 -10.08
C GLU A 463 14.36 -35.18 -11.50
N LYS A 464 13.41 -36.08 -11.66
CA LYS A 464 12.78 -36.38 -12.96
C LYS A 464 12.08 -35.14 -13.57
N LEU A 465 11.46 -34.36 -12.72
CA LEU A 465 10.84 -33.12 -13.15
C LEU A 465 11.89 -32.10 -13.65
N ALA A 466 12.99 -31.99 -12.94
CA ALA A 466 14.12 -31.14 -13.31
C ALA A 466 14.72 -31.51 -14.67
N GLU A 467 14.97 -32.83 -14.88
CA GLU A 467 15.44 -33.35 -16.17
C GLU A 467 14.46 -33.00 -17.30
N ARG A 468 13.17 -33.21 -17.10
CA ARG A 468 12.12 -32.91 -18.10
C ARG A 468 12.06 -31.44 -18.47
N LEU A 469 12.23 -30.55 -17.49
CA LEU A 469 12.13 -29.08 -17.69
C LEU A 469 13.49 -28.43 -17.99
N GLY A 470 14.59 -29.18 -18.00
CA GLY A 470 15.94 -28.67 -18.27
C GLY A 470 16.44 -27.69 -17.20
N VAL A 471 16.14 -27.95 -15.92
CA VAL A 471 16.61 -27.17 -14.78
C VAL A 471 17.50 -27.99 -13.85
N VAL A 472 18.25 -27.30 -12.99
CA VAL A 472 19.13 -27.98 -12.02
C VAL A 472 18.29 -28.49 -10.84
N CYS A 473 18.60 -29.71 -10.35
CA CYS A 473 18.07 -30.22 -9.10
C CYS A 473 19.22 -30.57 -8.16
N ILE A 474 19.21 -30.06 -6.96
CA ILE A 474 20.17 -30.40 -5.91
C ILE A 474 19.44 -31.13 -4.79
N THR A 475 19.68 -32.44 -4.67
CA THR A 475 19.21 -33.26 -3.56
C THR A 475 20.27 -33.33 -2.48
N ARG A 476 20.00 -32.77 -1.32
CA ARG A 476 20.98 -32.77 -0.25
C ARG A 476 21.02 -34.12 0.47
N PRO A 477 22.24 -34.60 0.84
CA PRO A 477 22.40 -35.94 1.44
C PRO A 477 22.19 -35.96 2.95
N VAL A 478 22.33 -34.85 3.63
CA VAL A 478 22.29 -34.75 5.11
C VAL A 478 21.31 -33.65 5.56
N GLY A 479 20.43 -34.01 6.48
CA GLY A 479 19.41 -33.13 7.04
C GLY A 479 19.98 -32.11 8.04
N GLY A 480 19.17 -31.10 8.34
CA GLY A 480 19.44 -30.06 9.33
C GLY A 480 18.95 -28.69 8.87
N GLY A 481 18.54 -27.83 9.81
CA GLY A 481 18.11 -26.48 9.51
C GLY A 481 16.82 -26.34 8.69
N ALA A 482 16.06 -27.40 8.50
CA ALA A 482 14.80 -27.42 7.74
C ALA A 482 14.92 -26.68 6.38
N LYS A 483 13.96 -25.80 6.02
CA LYS A 483 13.96 -25.02 4.76
C LYS A 483 15.22 -24.17 4.61
N ALA A 484 15.62 -23.47 5.67
CA ALA A 484 16.84 -22.64 5.65
C ALA A 484 18.09 -23.47 5.35
N GLY A 485 18.21 -24.63 5.99
CA GLY A 485 19.34 -25.53 5.75
C GLY A 485 19.36 -26.11 4.34
N ASN A 486 18.20 -26.38 3.74
CA ASN A 486 18.09 -26.82 2.34
C ASN A 486 18.52 -25.71 1.37
N ILE A 487 18.02 -24.49 1.57
CA ILE A 487 18.42 -23.34 0.75
C ILE A 487 19.92 -23.05 0.88
N GLU A 488 20.48 -23.07 2.10
CA GLU A 488 21.90 -22.81 2.33
C GLU A 488 22.80 -23.89 1.70
N TRP A 489 22.43 -25.17 1.85
CA TRP A 489 23.14 -26.25 1.19
C TRP A 489 23.18 -26.09 -0.33
N THR A 490 22.00 -25.83 -0.92
CA THR A 490 21.88 -25.65 -2.37
C THR A 490 22.66 -24.44 -2.83
N ARG A 491 22.51 -23.29 -2.13
CA ARG A 491 23.19 -22.04 -2.45
C ARG A 491 24.70 -22.21 -2.51
N GLN A 492 25.27 -22.88 -1.52
CA GLN A 492 26.72 -23.18 -1.49
C GLN A 492 27.12 -24.15 -2.62
N THR A 493 26.30 -25.17 -2.89
CA THR A 493 26.59 -26.19 -3.90
C THR A 493 26.60 -25.63 -5.32
N VAL A 494 25.68 -24.70 -5.65
CA VAL A 494 25.60 -24.09 -6.98
C VAL A 494 26.43 -22.82 -7.13
N GLY A 495 27.15 -22.40 -6.09
CA GLY A 495 27.97 -21.19 -6.12
C GLY A 495 27.17 -19.87 -6.06
N ALA A 496 25.95 -19.89 -5.54
CA ALA A 496 25.13 -18.70 -5.35
C ALA A 496 25.60 -17.88 -4.12
N VAL A 497 26.80 -17.37 -4.18
CA VAL A 497 27.53 -16.66 -3.11
C VAL A 497 28.14 -15.37 -3.67
N GLY A 498 28.58 -14.47 -2.80
CA GLY A 498 29.25 -13.24 -3.16
C GLY A 498 28.37 -12.35 -4.03
N ASP A 499 28.78 -12.10 -5.27
CA ASP A 499 28.14 -11.15 -6.19
C ASP A 499 26.80 -11.62 -6.81
N ALA A 500 26.26 -12.76 -6.39
CA ALA A 500 25.04 -13.31 -6.95
C ALA A 500 23.76 -12.67 -6.38
N LEU A 501 22.67 -12.78 -7.14
CA LEU A 501 21.30 -12.51 -6.68
C LEU A 501 20.54 -13.83 -6.50
N ILE A 502 19.91 -14.00 -5.35
CA ILE A 502 19.16 -15.20 -4.98
C ILE A 502 17.67 -14.88 -4.99
N VAL A 503 16.92 -15.56 -5.83
CA VAL A 503 15.45 -15.49 -5.88
C VAL A 503 14.87 -16.69 -5.17
N LEU A 504 13.96 -16.50 -4.24
CA LEU A 504 13.32 -17.58 -3.50
C LEU A 504 11.83 -17.66 -3.84
N PHE A 505 11.39 -18.85 -4.29
CA PHE A 505 9.99 -19.23 -4.43
C PHE A 505 9.68 -20.46 -3.61
N ASP A 506 8.62 -20.46 -2.80
CA ASP A 506 8.06 -21.69 -2.27
C ASP A 506 7.55 -22.57 -3.41
N ALA A 507 7.54 -23.88 -3.21
CA ALA A 507 7.21 -24.87 -4.23
C ALA A 507 5.82 -24.74 -4.89
N ASP A 508 4.95 -23.85 -4.35
CA ASP A 508 3.60 -23.58 -4.82
C ASP A 508 3.39 -22.16 -5.36
N GLN A 509 4.45 -21.37 -5.49
CA GLN A 509 4.40 -19.98 -5.97
C GLN A 509 4.68 -19.91 -7.47
N ILE A 510 3.71 -19.47 -8.24
CA ILE A 510 3.83 -19.30 -9.68
C ILE A 510 4.17 -17.82 -9.95
N ALA A 511 5.36 -17.60 -10.49
CA ALA A 511 5.82 -16.27 -10.89
C ALA A 511 5.10 -15.79 -12.16
N GLU A 512 4.78 -14.51 -12.20
CA GLU A 512 4.39 -13.80 -13.42
C GLU A 512 5.63 -13.55 -14.29
N GLU A 513 5.44 -13.37 -15.59
CA GLU A 513 6.55 -13.19 -16.54
C GLU A 513 7.46 -12.02 -16.19
N GLU A 514 6.90 -10.93 -15.66
CA GLU A 514 7.64 -9.71 -15.30
C GLU A 514 8.37 -9.80 -13.95
N PHE A 515 8.27 -10.92 -13.23
CA PHE A 515 8.77 -11.00 -11.84
C PHE A 515 10.26 -10.63 -11.76
N LEU A 516 11.13 -11.31 -12.52
CA LEU A 516 12.58 -11.07 -12.45
C LEU A 516 12.91 -9.64 -12.88
N ALA A 517 12.32 -9.16 -13.99
CA ALA A 517 12.55 -7.81 -14.48
C ALA A 517 12.21 -6.73 -13.45
N ARG A 518 11.10 -6.92 -12.73
CA ARG A 518 10.62 -5.96 -11.73
C ARG A 518 11.36 -6.08 -10.39
N ALA A 519 11.59 -7.31 -9.93
CA ALA A 519 12.17 -7.56 -8.61
C ALA A 519 13.69 -7.34 -8.56
N ILE A 520 14.39 -7.46 -9.70
CA ILE A 520 15.84 -7.23 -9.80
C ILE A 520 16.17 -5.75 -10.01
N ALA A 521 15.31 -4.99 -10.68
CA ALA A 521 15.57 -3.59 -11.00
C ALA A 521 16.04 -2.72 -9.81
N PRO A 522 15.53 -2.86 -8.56
CA PRO A 522 16.02 -2.05 -7.44
C PRO A 522 17.48 -2.31 -7.04
N PHE A 523 18.09 -3.42 -7.46
CA PHE A 523 19.49 -3.73 -7.16
C PHE A 523 20.51 -2.89 -7.96
N THR A 524 20.04 -1.93 -8.75
CA THR A 524 20.86 -0.82 -9.25
C THR A 524 21.46 0.01 -8.10
N ASP A 525 20.82 0.01 -6.94
CA ASP A 525 21.33 0.61 -5.70
C ASP A 525 22.11 -0.45 -4.91
N PRO A 526 23.44 -0.28 -4.73
CA PRO A 526 24.29 -1.24 -4.04
C PRO A 526 23.96 -1.42 -2.56
N SER A 527 23.23 -0.49 -1.97
CA SER A 527 22.81 -0.59 -0.56
C SER A 527 21.61 -1.50 -0.35
N ILE A 528 20.93 -1.96 -1.41
CA ILE A 528 19.77 -2.84 -1.30
C ILE A 528 20.22 -4.28 -1.05
N GLY A 529 19.87 -4.82 0.10
CA GLY A 529 20.14 -6.22 0.45
C GLY A 529 19.05 -7.18 -0.02
N TRP A 530 17.78 -6.73 -0.08
CA TRP A 530 16.69 -7.56 -0.61
C TRP A 530 15.51 -6.74 -1.11
N VAL A 531 14.77 -7.37 -2.02
CA VAL A 531 13.52 -6.88 -2.58
C VAL A 531 12.43 -7.91 -2.30
N GLN A 532 11.44 -7.56 -1.51
CA GLN A 532 10.30 -8.39 -1.19
C GLN A 532 9.08 -7.98 -2.03
N THR A 533 8.34 -8.96 -2.58
CA THR A 533 7.04 -8.74 -3.23
C THR A 533 5.90 -9.31 -2.39
N GLY A 534 4.65 -9.01 -2.76
CA GLY A 534 3.50 -9.54 -2.04
C GLY A 534 3.27 -11.03 -2.30
N GLN A 535 2.66 -11.70 -1.33
CA GLN A 535 2.21 -13.10 -1.44
C GLN A 535 0.68 -13.12 -1.56
N TYR A 536 0.17 -13.67 -2.66
CA TYR A 536 -1.25 -13.75 -2.98
C TYR A 536 -1.65 -15.18 -3.31
N TYR A 537 -2.94 -15.52 -3.07
CA TYR A 537 -3.43 -16.87 -3.31
C TYR A 537 -4.21 -16.98 -4.62
N ARG A 538 -4.12 -18.15 -5.28
CA ARG A 538 -4.81 -18.44 -6.53
C ARG A 538 -6.07 -19.31 -6.35
N ASN A 539 -6.15 -20.11 -5.29
CA ASN A 539 -7.27 -21.02 -4.99
C ASN A 539 -8.40 -20.32 -4.20
N LEU A 540 -8.87 -19.17 -4.69
CA LEU A 540 -9.86 -18.33 -4.00
C LEU A 540 -11.29 -18.89 -4.05
N GLU A 541 -11.56 -19.95 -4.78
CA GLU A 541 -12.77 -20.75 -4.72
C GLU A 541 -12.92 -21.42 -3.36
N ASN A 542 -11.81 -21.80 -2.72
CA ASN A 542 -11.79 -22.33 -1.37
C ASN A 542 -12.11 -21.22 -0.35
N PRO A 543 -13.12 -21.39 0.51
CA PRO A 543 -13.51 -20.34 1.48
C PRO A 543 -12.42 -19.99 2.49
N VAL A 544 -11.62 -20.98 2.94
CA VAL A 544 -10.53 -20.75 3.91
C VAL A 544 -9.41 -19.96 3.25
N ALA A 545 -8.98 -20.36 2.05
CA ALA A 545 -7.98 -19.64 1.28
C ALA A 545 -8.43 -18.21 0.97
N ARG A 546 -9.70 -18.00 0.59
CA ARG A 546 -10.27 -16.67 0.34
C ARG A 546 -10.21 -15.76 1.57
N TRP A 547 -10.62 -16.27 2.75
CA TRP A 547 -10.58 -15.49 3.99
C TRP A 547 -9.15 -15.20 4.44
N ALA A 548 -8.24 -16.14 4.24
CA ALA A 548 -6.81 -15.95 4.50
C ALA A 548 -6.19 -14.93 3.53
N ASN A 549 -6.61 -14.93 2.25
CA ASN A 549 -6.17 -13.92 1.27
C ASN A 549 -6.66 -12.51 1.65
N ASP A 550 -7.91 -12.37 2.10
CA ASP A 550 -8.44 -11.09 2.59
C ASP A 550 -7.63 -10.56 3.79
N GLN A 551 -7.19 -11.46 4.70
CA GLN A 551 -6.31 -11.11 5.82
C GLN A 551 -4.93 -10.63 5.34
N GLN A 552 -4.30 -11.37 4.42
CA GLN A 552 -2.96 -11.07 3.91
C GLN A 552 -2.94 -9.84 3.02
N SER A 553 -4.02 -9.58 2.28
CA SER A 553 -4.13 -8.39 1.43
C SER A 553 -3.93 -7.09 2.21
N LEU A 554 -4.44 -7.00 3.45
CA LEU A 554 -4.19 -5.84 4.31
C LEU A 554 -2.70 -5.71 4.67
N PHE A 555 -2.03 -6.82 4.94
CA PHE A 555 -0.61 -6.83 5.27
C PHE A 555 0.23 -6.37 4.07
N TYR A 556 0.09 -7.01 2.91
CA TYR A 556 0.95 -6.73 1.75
C TYR A 556 0.61 -5.42 1.04
N GLN A 557 -0.67 -5.01 0.97
CA GLN A 557 -1.07 -3.83 0.20
C GLN A 557 -1.12 -2.55 1.02
N VAL A 558 -1.15 -2.64 2.35
CA VAL A 558 -1.29 -1.48 3.22
C VAL A 558 -0.10 -1.35 4.17
N LEU A 559 0.26 -2.42 4.88
CA LEU A 559 1.32 -2.36 5.89
C LEU A 559 2.73 -2.41 5.29
N CYS A 560 2.99 -3.32 4.35
CA CYS A 560 4.34 -3.49 3.77
C CYS A 560 4.85 -2.25 3.04
N PRO A 561 4.06 -1.52 2.22
CA PRO A 561 4.49 -0.24 1.63
C PRO A 561 4.88 0.79 2.70
N GLY A 562 4.09 0.90 3.78
CA GLY A 562 4.42 1.78 4.89
C GLY A 562 5.70 1.38 5.64
N LYS A 563 5.93 0.08 5.80
CA LYS A 563 7.19 -0.45 6.37
C LYS A 563 8.38 -0.17 5.46
N ALA A 564 8.22 -0.33 4.15
CA ALA A 564 9.27 -0.03 3.17
C ALA A 564 9.68 1.44 3.22
N ALA A 565 8.71 2.37 3.33
CA ALA A 565 9.00 3.79 3.50
C ALA A 565 9.80 4.13 4.79
N LEU A 566 9.85 3.19 5.73
CA LEU A 566 10.63 3.27 6.96
C LEU A 566 11.93 2.44 6.91
N ASN A 567 12.25 1.88 5.73
CA ASN A 567 13.32 0.90 5.56
C ASN A 567 13.21 -0.25 6.58
N ALA A 568 12.02 -0.82 6.72
CA ALA A 568 11.68 -1.85 7.69
C ALA A 568 10.81 -2.98 7.09
N ALA A 569 10.80 -3.12 5.75
CA ALA A 569 10.17 -4.26 5.09
C ALA A 569 11.04 -5.49 5.30
N PHE A 570 10.47 -6.56 5.86
CA PHE A 570 11.20 -7.78 6.13
C PHE A 570 10.91 -8.86 5.08
N ILE A 571 11.78 -9.84 4.98
CA ILE A 571 11.65 -11.03 4.13
C ILE A 571 10.48 -11.86 4.66
N CYS A 572 9.63 -12.34 3.76
CA CYS A 572 8.43 -13.13 4.08
C CYS A 572 8.54 -14.59 3.57
N GLY A 573 9.76 -15.08 3.41
CA GLY A 573 10.08 -16.48 3.13
C GLY A 573 9.94 -16.93 1.67
N THR A 574 9.26 -16.14 0.82
CA THR A 574 9.05 -16.44 -0.61
C THR A 574 8.85 -15.16 -1.41
N ASN A 575 8.89 -15.25 -2.74
CA ASN A 575 8.70 -14.12 -3.65
C ASN A 575 9.66 -12.96 -3.34
N VAL A 576 10.91 -13.29 -3.06
CA VAL A 576 11.94 -12.36 -2.63
C VAL A 576 13.20 -12.52 -3.45
N VAL A 577 13.88 -11.41 -3.71
CA VAL A 577 15.25 -11.40 -4.26
C VAL A 577 16.18 -10.91 -3.17
N ILE A 578 17.27 -11.61 -2.91
CA ILE A 578 18.24 -11.32 -1.85
C ILE A 578 19.63 -11.26 -2.47
N ARG A 579 20.44 -10.28 -2.09
CA ARG A 579 21.86 -10.21 -2.44
C ARG A 579 22.64 -11.28 -1.70
N ALA A 580 23.43 -12.11 -2.38
CA ALA A 580 24.12 -13.24 -1.76
C ALA A 580 25.18 -12.77 -0.74
N ASP A 581 25.92 -11.71 -1.04
CA ASP A 581 26.90 -11.10 -0.13
C ASP A 581 26.25 -10.61 1.17
N ALA A 582 25.00 -10.12 1.13
CA ALA A 582 24.28 -9.77 2.34
C ALA A 582 24.00 -11.00 3.22
N LEU A 583 23.62 -12.14 2.62
CA LEU A 583 23.48 -13.39 3.39
C LEU A 583 24.83 -13.90 3.89
N ASP A 584 25.87 -13.78 3.11
CA ASP A 584 27.24 -14.20 3.49
C ASP A 584 27.74 -13.43 4.73
N GLU A 585 27.44 -12.13 4.83
CA GLU A 585 27.79 -11.31 6.00
C GLU A 585 27.18 -11.79 7.32
N ILE A 586 26.00 -12.39 7.29
CA ILE A 586 25.34 -12.91 8.49
C ILE A 586 25.56 -14.41 8.72
N GLY A 587 26.40 -15.05 7.87
CA GLY A 587 26.68 -16.48 7.92
C GLY A 587 25.60 -17.37 7.32
N GLY A 588 24.79 -16.83 6.40
CA GLY A 588 23.67 -17.53 5.75
C GLY A 588 22.34 -17.34 6.44
N LEU A 589 21.32 -18.06 5.95
CA LEU A 589 19.97 -18.03 6.57
C LEU A 589 20.00 -18.65 7.97
N PRO A 590 19.42 -18.00 9.01
CA PRO A 590 19.38 -18.52 10.37
C PRO A 590 18.65 -19.87 10.47
N GLN A 591 19.37 -20.96 10.73
CA GLN A 591 18.83 -22.33 10.75
C GLN A 591 18.19 -22.70 12.10
N ASP A 592 18.34 -21.85 13.10
CA ASP A 592 17.86 -22.06 14.48
C ASP A 592 16.51 -21.35 14.74
N SER A 593 15.90 -20.72 13.73
CA SER A 593 14.61 -20.06 13.77
C SER A 593 13.60 -20.75 12.84
N VAL A 594 12.35 -20.89 13.30
CA VAL A 594 11.23 -21.40 12.48
C VAL A 594 10.74 -20.35 11.47
N THR A 595 11.07 -19.08 11.72
CA THR A 595 10.89 -17.94 10.81
C THR A 595 12.28 -17.38 10.49
N GLU A 596 13.02 -18.15 9.71
CA GLU A 596 14.38 -17.85 9.28
C GLU A 596 14.47 -16.55 8.50
N ASP A 597 13.46 -16.27 7.70
CA ASP A 597 13.24 -15.09 6.89
C ASP A 597 13.15 -13.81 7.71
N PHE A 598 12.28 -13.82 8.73
CA PHE A 598 12.12 -12.70 9.65
C PHE A 598 13.38 -12.48 10.49
N ALA A 599 14.03 -13.56 10.93
CA ALA A 599 15.28 -13.50 11.67
C ALA A 599 16.43 -12.96 10.81
N ALA A 600 16.58 -13.42 9.57
CA ALA A 600 17.55 -12.91 8.62
C ALA A 600 17.37 -11.40 8.38
N SER A 601 16.15 -10.95 8.14
CA SER A 601 15.84 -9.53 7.93
C SER A 601 16.28 -8.66 9.11
N LEU A 602 16.06 -9.14 10.34
CA LEU A 602 16.46 -8.43 11.56
C LEU A 602 17.98 -8.26 11.64
N LEU A 603 18.74 -9.29 11.22
CA LEU A 603 20.20 -9.28 11.22
C LEU A 603 20.80 -8.46 10.07
N LEU A 604 20.13 -8.41 8.92
CA LEU A 604 20.57 -7.68 7.73
C LEU A 604 20.32 -6.16 7.82
N HIS A 605 19.21 -5.73 8.40
CA HIS A 605 18.81 -4.31 8.43
C HIS A 605 19.80 -3.30 9.06
N PRO A 606 20.70 -3.68 9.95
CA PRO A 606 21.73 -2.76 10.44
C PRO A 606 22.69 -2.22 9.36
N ARG A 607 22.86 -2.95 8.27
CA ARG A 607 23.77 -2.60 7.17
C ARG A 607 23.08 -2.43 5.84
N TRP A 608 22.00 -3.17 5.58
CA TRP A 608 21.35 -3.27 4.30
C TRP A 608 19.98 -2.60 4.29
N ARG A 609 19.62 -2.07 3.15
CA ARG A 609 18.29 -1.50 2.91
C ARG A 609 17.36 -2.54 2.27
N SER A 610 16.06 -2.37 2.50
CA SER A 610 15.03 -3.22 1.94
C SER A 610 14.08 -2.45 1.02
N VAL A 611 13.62 -3.11 -0.03
CA VAL A 611 12.58 -2.60 -0.92
C VAL A 611 11.38 -3.53 -0.85
N PHE A 612 10.18 -2.97 -0.93
CA PHE A 612 8.94 -3.73 -1.10
C PHE A 612 8.22 -3.28 -2.37
N LEU A 613 7.90 -4.23 -3.23
CA LEU A 613 7.10 -4.01 -4.43
C LEU A 613 5.65 -4.43 -4.17
N PRO A 614 4.69 -3.51 -4.27
CA PRO A 614 3.28 -3.80 -3.97
C PRO A 614 2.55 -4.56 -5.09
N ASP A 615 3.21 -4.76 -6.23
CA ASP A 615 2.66 -5.44 -7.40
C ASP A 615 2.41 -6.92 -7.14
N VAL A 616 1.40 -7.49 -7.80
CA VAL A 616 1.11 -8.93 -7.75
C VAL A 616 2.00 -9.61 -8.78
N LEU A 617 3.18 -10.04 -8.38
CA LEU A 617 4.19 -10.65 -9.26
C LEU A 617 4.29 -12.17 -9.11
N ALA A 618 3.60 -12.75 -8.12
CA ALA A 618 3.50 -14.19 -7.97
C ALA A 618 2.22 -14.57 -7.21
N ARG A 619 1.71 -15.79 -7.47
CA ARG A 619 0.51 -16.32 -6.81
C ARG A 619 0.76 -17.76 -6.36
N GLY A 620 0.43 -18.08 -5.10
CA GLY A 620 0.61 -19.38 -4.50
C GLY A 620 -0.68 -20.08 -4.10
N LEU A 621 -0.55 -21.20 -3.42
CA LEU A 621 -1.68 -21.90 -2.82
C LEU A 621 -1.94 -21.39 -1.40
N GLY A 622 -3.14 -20.93 -1.15
CA GLY A 622 -3.64 -20.63 0.19
C GLY A 622 -3.95 -21.92 0.97
N PRO A 623 -4.12 -21.82 2.30
CA PRO A 623 -4.48 -22.97 3.13
C PRO A 623 -5.77 -23.61 2.64
N MET A 624 -5.75 -24.93 2.49
CA MET A 624 -6.87 -25.68 1.93
C MET A 624 -8.00 -25.93 2.94
N ASP A 625 -7.68 -25.86 4.24
CA ASP A 625 -8.59 -26.10 5.36
C ASP A 625 -8.18 -25.29 6.60
N LEU A 626 -9.06 -25.22 7.60
CA LEU A 626 -8.80 -24.51 8.86
C LEU A 626 -7.61 -25.11 9.67
N PRO A 627 -7.42 -26.42 9.76
CA PRO A 627 -6.23 -26.99 10.42
C PRO A 627 -4.93 -26.47 9.82
N SER A 628 -4.82 -26.44 8.48
CA SER A 628 -3.66 -25.95 7.76
C SER A 628 -3.43 -24.45 8.01
N TYR A 629 -4.52 -23.66 8.03
CA TYR A 629 -4.46 -22.26 8.38
C TYR A 629 -3.96 -22.03 9.82
N PHE A 630 -4.53 -22.75 10.81
CA PHE A 630 -4.10 -22.63 12.19
C PHE A 630 -2.67 -23.11 12.43
N ALA A 631 -2.24 -24.18 11.74
CA ALA A 631 -0.85 -24.64 11.79
C ALA A 631 0.11 -23.56 11.25
N GLN A 632 -0.26 -22.87 10.15
CA GLN A 632 0.50 -21.74 9.59
C GLN A 632 0.59 -20.57 10.57
N GLN A 633 -0.53 -20.17 11.18
CA GLN A 633 -0.56 -19.07 12.18
C GLN A 633 0.26 -19.43 13.42
N GLY A 634 0.16 -20.66 13.91
CA GLY A 634 0.96 -21.15 15.04
C GLY A 634 2.46 -21.13 14.77
N ARG A 635 2.86 -21.55 13.58
CA ARG A 635 4.26 -21.51 13.13
C ARG A 635 4.79 -20.07 13.10
N TRP A 636 4.06 -19.15 12.49
CA TRP A 636 4.46 -17.75 12.44
C TRP A 636 4.52 -17.10 13.82
N ALA A 637 3.53 -17.39 14.68
CA ALA A 637 3.50 -16.87 16.03
C ALA A 637 4.69 -17.37 16.86
N THR A 638 4.92 -18.69 16.86
CA THR A 638 6.01 -19.29 17.64
C THR A 638 7.39 -18.82 17.14
N GLY A 639 7.58 -18.75 15.81
CA GLY A 639 8.83 -18.29 15.21
C GLY A 639 9.11 -16.83 15.57
N THR A 640 8.16 -15.93 15.32
CA THR A 640 8.34 -14.49 15.54
C THR A 640 8.48 -14.13 17.03
N LEU A 641 7.70 -14.76 17.91
CA LEU A 641 7.89 -14.64 19.37
C LEU A 641 9.24 -15.22 19.83
N GLY A 642 9.71 -16.30 19.19
CA GLY A 642 11.04 -16.86 19.40
C GLY A 642 12.16 -15.87 19.05
N VAL A 643 12.03 -15.15 17.93
CA VAL A 643 12.95 -14.08 17.53
C VAL A 643 12.92 -12.94 18.56
N LEU A 644 11.74 -12.51 19.01
CA LEU A 644 11.61 -11.51 20.08
C LEU A 644 12.38 -11.95 21.34
N ARG A 645 12.17 -13.17 21.80
CA ARG A 645 12.85 -13.71 23.01
C ARG A 645 14.37 -13.75 22.85
N ARG A 646 14.87 -14.08 21.66
CA ARG A 646 16.31 -14.21 21.38
C ARG A 646 16.98 -12.85 21.18
N HIS A 647 16.33 -11.94 20.44
CA HIS A 647 16.91 -10.69 19.99
C HIS A 647 16.33 -9.44 20.67
N TRP A 648 15.65 -9.59 21.85
CA TRP A 648 14.99 -8.49 22.55
C TRP A 648 15.95 -7.29 22.84
N ARG A 649 17.25 -7.58 23.11
CA ARG A 649 18.24 -6.52 23.35
C ARG A 649 18.44 -5.64 22.11
N MET A 650 18.50 -6.25 20.92
CA MET A 650 18.65 -5.53 19.66
C MET A 650 17.42 -4.65 19.35
N LEU A 651 16.25 -5.09 19.80
CA LEU A 651 15.01 -4.35 19.65
C LEU A 651 14.85 -3.21 20.65
N LEU A 652 15.29 -3.39 21.90
CA LEU A 652 15.05 -2.42 22.98
C LEU A 652 16.26 -1.51 23.24
N LEU A 653 17.50 -2.00 23.08
CA LEU A 653 18.70 -1.25 23.44
C LEU A 653 19.36 -0.65 22.18
N PRO A 654 19.55 0.69 22.13
CA PRO A 654 20.30 1.32 21.06
C PRO A 654 21.80 1.00 21.20
N SER A 655 22.42 0.56 20.11
CA SER A 655 23.88 0.41 20.01
C SER A 655 24.37 0.94 18.65
N LYS A 656 25.68 1.29 18.55
CA LYS A 656 26.26 1.71 17.25
C LYS A 656 26.15 0.55 16.24
N GLY A 657 25.68 0.84 15.04
CA GLY A 657 25.49 -0.17 14.00
C GLY A 657 24.30 -1.11 14.25
N SER A 658 23.34 -0.73 15.10
CA SER A 658 22.09 -1.47 15.32
C SER A 658 20.96 -0.89 14.49
N LEU A 659 19.79 -1.53 14.58
CA LEU A 659 18.55 -1.07 13.98
C LEU A 659 18.23 0.39 14.29
N SER A 660 17.78 1.13 13.32
CA SER A 660 17.21 2.47 13.52
C SER A 660 15.95 2.42 14.38
N LEU A 661 15.59 3.54 15.02
CA LEU A 661 14.37 3.60 15.84
C LEU A 661 13.10 3.21 15.05
N PRO A 662 12.87 3.68 13.79
CA PRO A 662 11.75 3.20 12.99
C PRO A 662 11.75 1.68 12.80
N GLN A 663 12.88 1.08 12.47
CA GLN A 663 13.00 -0.37 12.32
C GLN A 663 12.67 -1.11 13.61
N ARG A 664 13.21 -0.65 14.74
CA ARG A 664 12.93 -1.24 16.08
C ARG A 664 11.45 -1.19 16.41
N ILE A 665 10.77 -0.08 16.12
CA ILE A 665 9.32 0.05 16.30
C ILE A 665 8.59 -0.96 15.39
N GLN A 666 8.96 -1.06 14.11
CA GLN A 666 8.28 -1.95 13.16
C GLN A 666 8.48 -3.43 13.48
N TYR A 667 9.70 -3.82 13.89
CA TYR A 667 9.96 -5.19 14.35
C TYR A 667 9.27 -5.47 15.68
N GLY A 668 9.27 -4.52 16.63
CA GLY A 668 8.53 -4.63 17.89
C GLY A 668 7.04 -4.84 17.68
N LEU A 669 6.41 -4.06 16.79
CA LEU A 669 5.01 -4.23 16.42
C LEU A 669 4.75 -5.59 15.75
N ALA A 670 5.63 -6.05 14.85
CA ALA A 670 5.50 -7.35 14.22
C ALA A 670 5.56 -8.50 15.23
N CYS A 671 6.51 -8.45 16.16
CA CYS A 671 6.66 -9.47 17.21
C CYS A 671 5.51 -9.48 18.21
N THR A 672 5.13 -8.29 18.71
CA THR A 672 4.07 -8.17 19.72
C THR A 672 2.65 -8.36 19.14
N HIS A 673 2.49 -8.37 17.80
CA HIS A 673 1.22 -8.69 17.17
C HIS A 673 0.65 -10.03 17.66
N TYR A 674 1.49 -11.03 17.85
CA TYR A 674 1.07 -12.38 18.27
C TYR A 674 0.67 -12.47 19.75
N LEU A 675 0.86 -11.41 20.55
CA LEU A 675 0.29 -11.27 21.90
C LEU A 675 -1.22 -10.98 21.85
N SER A 676 -1.78 -10.72 20.64
CA SER A 676 -3.24 -10.51 20.47
C SER A 676 -4.07 -11.68 21.00
N GLY A 677 -3.56 -12.92 20.98
CA GLY A 677 -4.26 -14.06 21.57
C GLY A 677 -4.53 -13.87 23.07
N LEU A 678 -3.57 -13.37 23.85
CA LEU A 678 -3.75 -13.04 25.26
C LEU A 678 -4.70 -11.87 25.47
N ARG A 679 -4.56 -10.80 24.67
CA ARG A 679 -5.47 -9.66 24.66
C ARG A 679 -6.92 -10.09 24.45
N ASP A 680 -7.15 -10.93 23.43
CA ASP A 680 -8.50 -11.36 23.05
C ASP A 680 -9.13 -12.27 24.12
N LEU A 681 -8.32 -13.09 24.80
CA LEU A 681 -8.74 -13.83 25.98
C LEU A 681 -9.17 -12.90 27.12
N VAL A 682 -8.40 -11.86 27.42
CA VAL A 682 -8.75 -10.87 28.46
C VAL A 682 -10.05 -10.15 28.10
N TYR A 683 -10.24 -9.76 26.83
CA TYR A 683 -11.47 -9.13 26.35
C TYR A 683 -12.70 -10.05 26.43
N LEU A 684 -12.51 -11.35 26.38
CA LEU A 684 -13.57 -12.33 26.59
C LEU A 684 -13.90 -12.50 28.08
N LEU A 685 -12.87 -12.62 28.93
CA LEU A 685 -13.06 -12.97 30.34
C LEU A 685 -13.54 -11.80 31.19
N VAL A 686 -13.06 -10.58 30.97
CA VAL A 686 -13.36 -9.44 31.85
C VAL A 686 -14.85 -9.06 31.85
N PRO A 687 -15.58 -8.94 30.71
CA PRO A 687 -17.00 -8.69 30.72
C PRO A 687 -17.79 -9.85 31.38
N PHE A 688 -17.34 -11.09 31.19
CA PHE A 688 -17.97 -12.26 31.80
C PHE A 688 -17.80 -12.26 33.32
N VAL A 689 -16.60 -11.95 33.83
CA VAL A 689 -16.32 -11.80 35.28
C VAL A 689 -17.18 -10.69 35.88
N PHE A 690 -17.33 -9.55 35.18
CA PHE A 690 -18.22 -8.48 35.63
C PHE A 690 -19.68 -8.95 35.76
N LEU A 691 -20.23 -9.62 34.74
CA LEU A 691 -21.60 -10.10 34.75
C LEU A 691 -21.86 -11.20 35.79
N LEU A 692 -20.83 -12.03 36.09
CA LEU A 692 -20.98 -13.12 37.03
C LEU A 692 -20.76 -12.69 38.49
N MET A 693 -19.82 -11.78 38.75
CA MET A 693 -19.30 -11.43 40.06
C MET A 693 -19.60 -9.99 40.48
N GLY A 694 -20.10 -9.15 39.60
CA GLY A 694 -20.30 -7.71 39.83
C GLY A 694 -19.00 -6.90 39.95
N VAL A 695 -17.84 -7.51 39.65
CA VAL A 695 -16.53 -6.88 39.82
C VAL A 695 -16.17 -6.03 38.59
N SER A 696 -16.24 -4.70 38.74
CA SER A 696 -15.87 -3.76 37.65
C SER A 696 -14.37 -3.53 37.59
N ALA A 697 -13.82 -3.54 36.38
CA ALA A 697 -12.45 -3.15 36.11
C ALA A 697 -12.21 -1.63 36.15
N LEU A 698 -13.29 -0.83 36.14
CA LEU A 698 -13.27 0.63 36.15
C LEU A 698 -13.82 1.14 37.50
N HIS A 699 -13.22 2.19 38.04
CA HIS A 699 -13.67 2.87 39.22
C HIS A 699 -14.06 4.31 38.91
N GLY A 700 -15.25 4.76 39.38
CA GLY A 700 -15.66 6.15 39.23
C GLY A 700 -15.86 6.64 37.80
N ALA A 701 -16.05 5.73 36.85
CA ALA A 701 -16.27 6.10 35.45
C ALA A 701 -17.76 6.11 35.11
N ASP A 702 -18.36 7.28 35.04
CA ASP A 702 -19.70 7.45 34.51
C ASP A 702 -19.70 7.19 32.99
N MET A 703 -20.80 6.60 32.50
CA MET A 703 -20.92 6.20 31.11
C MET A 703 -20.78 7.35 30.11
N PRO A 704 -21.40 8.53 30.33
CA PRO A 704 -21.20 9.69 29.43
C PRO A 704 -19.73 10.12 29.33
N ILE A 705 -19.02 10.11 30.48
CA ILE A 705 -17.58 10.46 30.53
C ILE A 705 -16.75 9.41 29.77
N PHE A 706 -17.01 8.12 30.02
CA PHE A 706 -16.34 7.04 29.28
C PHE A 706 -16.56 7.16 27.76
N LEU A 707 -17.81 7.30 27.33
CA LEU A 707 -18.13 7.45 25.92
C LEU A 707 -17.52 8.72 25.32
N GLY A 708 -17.54 9.85 26.03
CA GLY A 708 -16.94 11.10 25.59
C GLY A 708 -15.43 11.00 25.36
N ARG A 709 -14.71 10.13 26.10
CA ARG A 709 -13.26 9.89 25.93
C ARG A 709 -12.95 8.77 24.94
N PHE A 710 -13.76 7.70 24.93
CA PHE A 710 -13.55 6.53 24.07
C PHE A 710 -14.02 6.76 22.64
N LEU A 711 -15.20 7.34 22.43
CA LEU A 711 -15.85 7.44 21.12
C LEU A 711 -15.02 8.23 20.08
N PRO A 712 -14.40 9.40 20.41
CA PRO A 712 -13.53 10.08 19.45
C PRO A 712 -12.35 9.22 18.99
N TYR A 713 -11.67 8.56 19.92
CA TYR A 713 -10.59 7.63 19.60
C TYR A 713 -11.08 6.49 18.72
N PHE A 714 -12.22 5.93 19.04
CA PHE A 714 -12.88 4.89 18.25
C PHE A 714 -13.15 5.35 16.82
N LEU A 715 -13.87 6.48 16.66
CA LEU A 715 -14.27 6.98 15.35
C LEU A 715 -13.07 7.34 14.47
N PHE A 716 -12.09 8.07 14.99
CA PHE A 716 -10.90 8.39 14.23
C PHE A 716 -10.11 7.12 13.83
N SER A 717 -10.03 6.12 14.71
CA SER A 717 -9.38 4.83 14.39
C SER A 717 -10.10 4.08 13.28
N GLN A 718 -11.46 4.07 13.29
CA GLN A 718 -12.25 3.43 12.23
C GLN A 718 -12.09 4.17 10.89
N LEU A 719 -12.21 5.49 10.91
CA LEU A 719 -12.07 6.32 9.71
C LEU A 719 -10.66 6.18 9.10
N ALA A 720 -9.62 6.19 9.95
CA ALA A 720 -8.25 6.00 9.51
C ALA A 720 -8.03 4.59 8.92
N PHE A 721 -8.55 3.55 9.58
CA PHE A 721 -8.47 2.19 9.07
C PHE A 721 -9.23 2.02 7.74
N TRP A 722 -10.45 2.51 7.66
CA TRP A 722 -11.27 2.43 6.44
C TRP A 722 -10.62 3.19 5.28
N HIS A 723 -10.05 4.37 5.55
CA HIS A 723 -9.29 5.13 4.56
C HIS A 723 -8.04 4.35 4.08
N ALA A 724 -7.29 3.75 5.00
CA ALA A 724 -6.10 2.97 4.69
C ALA A 724 -6.42 1.68 3.92
N ALA A 725 -7.47 0.96 4.33
CA ALA A 725 -7.91 -0.28 3.69
C ALA A 725 -8.51 -0.06 2.29
N ARG A 726 -8.62 1.17 1.80
CA ARG A 726 -9.13 1.53 0.48
C ARG A 726 -10.50 0.90 0.16
N ARG A 727 -11.40 0.82 1.14
CA ARG A 727 -12.72 0.17 1.08
C ARG A 727 -12.68 -1.34 0.77
N LYS A 728 -11.54 -2.01 0.93
CA LYS A 728 -11.47 -3.47 0.77
C LYS A 728 -12.25 -4.18 1.86
N THR A 729 -12.85 -5.32 1.52
CA THR A 729 -13.54 -6.17 2.49
C THR A 729 -12.50 -6.84 3.38
N THR A 730 -12.46 -6.46 4.65
CA THR A 730 -11.47 -6.99 5.61
C THR A 730 -12.12 -7.78 6.74
N TRP A 731 -13.45 -7.79 6.85
CA TRP A 731 -14.16 -8.45 7.95
C TRP A 731 -13.89 -9.95 8.05
N ARG A 732 -13.75 -10.65 6.90
CA ARG A 732 -13.43 -12.08 6.86
C ARG A 732 -12.06 -12.37 7.48
N GLY A 733 -11.06 -11.59 7.07
CA GLY A 733 -9.71 -11.70 7.64
C GLY A 733 -9.68 -11.39 9.14
N ILE A 734 -10.52 -10.46 9.62
CA ILE A 734 -10.61 -10.11 11.04
C ILE A 734 -11.25 -11.24 11.84
N VAL A 735 -12.36 -11.80 11.35
CA VAL A 735 -13.03 -12.95 11.98
C VAL A 735 -12.08 -14.14 12.07
N LEU A 736 -11.36 -14.44 10.99
CA LEU A 736 -10.39 -15.52 10.94
C LEU A 736 -9.20 -15.27 11.90
N SER A 737 -8.69 -14.04 11.94
CA SER A 737 -7.63 -13.62 12.87
C SER A 737 -8.06 -13.77 14.33
N PHE A 738 -9.28 -13.33 14.66
CA PHE A 738 -9.86 -13.49 16.01
C PHE A 738 -10.02 -14.96 16.37
N GLY A 739 -10.53 -15.80 15.46
CA GLY A 739 -10.66 -17.24 15.68
C GLY A 739 -9.34 -17.97 15.94
N SER A 740 -8.21 -17.33 15.63
CA SER A 740 -6.86 -17.88 15.87
C SER A 740 -6.37 -17.69 17.31
N PHE A 741 -7.09 -16.95 18.19
CA PHE A 741 -6.61 -16.60 19.54
C PHE A 741 -6.14 -17.81 20.36
N PRO A 742 -6.76 -19.02 20.31
CA PRO A 742 -6.28 -20.16 21.07
C PRO A 742 -4.92 -20.67 20.60
N VAL A 743 -4.70 -20.62 19.28
CA VAL A 743 -3.42 -21.04 18.65
C VAL A 743 -2.31 -20.06 19.03
N LEU A 744 -2.61 -18.76 19.04
CA LEU A 744 -1.66 -17.73 19.43
C LEU A 744 -1.30 -17.83 20.93
N LEU A 745 -2.27 -18.14 21.80
CA LEU A 745 -2.04 -18.42 23.20
C LEU A 745 -1.14 -19.65 23.41
N ALA A 746 -1.44 -20.75 22.73
CA ALA A 746 -0.62 -21.96 22.78
C ALA A 746 0.83 -21.66 22.32
N SER A 747 0.98 -20.91 21.23
CA SER A 747 2.29 -20.50 20.72
C SER A 747 3.06 -19.64 21.73
N LEU A 748 2.40 -18.70 22.39
CA LEU A 748 3.00 -17.88 23.45
C LEU A 748 3.49 -18.73 24.61
N LEU A 749 2.65 -19.67 25.08
CA LEU A 749 3.01 -20.59 26.16
C LEU A 749 4.22 -21.46 25.79
N LEU A 750 4.26 -22.03 24.59
CA LEU A 750 5.39 -22.82 24.11
C LEU A 750 6.69 -22.02 24.11
N VAL A 751 6.65 -20.76 23.64
CA VAL A 751 7.82 -19.90 23.64
C VAL A 751 8.25 -19.51 25.06
N VAL A 752 7.32 -19.19 25.96
CA VAL A 752 7.62 -18.85 27.35
C VAL A 752 8.26 -20.04 28.07
N LEU A 753 7.72 -21.22 27.88
CA LEU A 753 8.23 -22.48 28.46
C LEU A 753 9.54 -22.96 27.80
N GLY A 754 9.99 -22.30 26.74
CA GLY A 754 11.24 -22.66 26.06
C GLY A 754 11.18 -23.99 25.27
N GLN A 755 9.97 -24.46 24.96
CA GLN A 755 9.80 -25.70 24.21
C GLN A 755 10.19 -25.50 22.74
N LYS A 756 11.01 -26.38 22.19
CA LYS A 756 11.35 -26.39 20.77
C LYS A 756 10.17 -26.89 19.95
N THR A 757 9.64 -26.07 19.10
CA THR A 757 8.63 -26.48 18.10
C THR A 757 9.32 -27.16 16.91
N ARG A 758 8.79 -28.30 16.48
CA ARG A 758 9.23 -28.93 15.23
C ARG A 758 8.62 -28.16 14.05
N PHE A 759 9.40 -28.00 13.00
CA PHE A 759 8.91 -27.44 11.73
C PHE A 759 7.87 -28.42 11.16
N ALA A 760 6.60 -27.99 11.11
CA ALA A 760 5.53 -28.74 10.47
C ALA A 760 5.29 -28.14 9.08
N ILE A 761 5.41 -28.97 8.05
CA ILE A 761 5.10 -28.59 6.66
C ILE A 761 3.59 -28.44 6.56
N THR A 762 3.14 -27.33 5.97
CA THR A 762 1.71 -27.15 5.68
C THR A 762 1.33 -28.05 4.51
N PRO A 763 0.40 -29.00 4.68
CA PRO A 763 -0.03 -29.87 3.60
C PRO A 763 -0.59 -29.03 2.42
N LYS A 764 -0.11 -29.33 1.19
CA LYS A 764 -0.60 -28.69 -0.05
C LYS A 764 -1.76 -29.46 -0.69
N HIS A 765 -2.01 -30.66 -0.21
CA HIS A 765 -3.17 -31.46 -0.56
C HIS A 765 -4.12 -31.55 0.63
N ARG A 766 -5.42 -31.60 0.34
CA ARG A 766 -6.42 -31.79 1.36
C ARG A 766 -6.20 -33.15 2.02
N SER A 767 -6.13 -33.19 3.35
CA SER A 767 -5.98 -34.49 4.05
C SER A 767 -7.22 -35.34 3.76
N THR A 768 -7.03 -36.50 3.20
CA THR A 768 -8.08 -37.52 3.03
C THR A 768 -8.54 -38.14 4.37
N ALA A 769 -7.71 -38.01 5.41
CA ALA A 769 -8.10 -38.34 6.77
C ALA A 769 -9.03 -37.24 7.31
N ARG A 770 -10.26 -37.61 7.67
CA ARG A 770 -11.26 -36.78 8.34
C ARG A 770 -10.75 -36.31 9.71
N THR A 771 -9.74 -35.48 9.77
CA THR A 771 -9.38 -34.77 10.99
C THR A 771 -10.32 -33.58 11.12
N LYS A 772 -11.43 -33.81 11.84
CA LYS A 772 -12.28 -32.69 12.29
C LYS A 772 -11.38 -31.70 13.00
N THR A 773 -11.31 -30.47 12.48
CA THR A 773 -10.60 -29.40 13.17
C THR A 773 -11.11 -29.34 14.61
N PRO A 774 -10.27 -29.49 15.62
CA PRO A 774 -10.73 -29.35 17.00
C PRO A 774 -11.02 -27.85 17.25
N LEU A 775 -12.25 -27.43 16.94
CA LEU A 775 -12.77 -26.09 17.25
C LEU A 775 -13.27 -26.01 18.70
N THR A 776 -12.88 -26.99 19.53
CA THR A 776 -13.29 -27.05 20.95
C THR A 776 -13.00 -25.75 21.71
N PRO A 777 -11.82 -25.10 21.57
CA PRO A 777 -11.58 -23.83 22.29
C PRO A 777 -12.52 -22.70 21.82
N GLN A 778 -12.83 -22.62 20.53
CA GLN A 778 -13.75 -21.65 19.96
C GLN A 778 -15.18 -21.92 20.37
N LEU A 779 -15.58 -23.20 20.44
CA LEU A 779 -16.90 -23.62 20.94
C LEU A 779 -17.06 -23.28 22.43
N LEU A 780 -16.06 -23.56 23.27
CA LEU A 780 -16.06 -23.19 24.69
C LEU A 780 -16.14 -21.67 24.89
N ALA A 781 -15.36 -20.92 24.13
CA ALA A 781 -15.40 -19.45 24.15
C ALA A 781 -16.78 -18.93 23.69
N GLY A 782 -17.38 -19.54 22.66
CA GLY A 782 -18.72 -19.20 22.20
C GLY A 782 -19.81 -19.51 23.23
N ALA A 783 -19.71 -20.66 23.92
CA ALA A 783 -20.61 -21.02 25.02
C ALA A 783 -20.49 -20.01 26.18
N LEU A 784 -19.26 -19.59 26.52
CA LEU A 784 -19.02 -18.58 27.54
C LEU A 784 -19.62 -17.22 27.13
N CYS A 785 -19.47 -16.81 25.90
CA CYS A 785 -20.08 -15.59 25.38
C CYS A 785 -21.62 -15.66 25.46
N LEU A 786 -22.21 -16.79 25.05
CA LEU A 786 -23.65 -16.99 25.10
C LEU A 786 -24.16 -16.94 26.55
N ALA A 787 -23.48 -17.61 27.48
CA ALA A 787 -23.83 -17.55 28.91
C ALA A 787 -23.77 -16.10 29.43
N GLY A 788 -22.74 -15.33 29.06
CA GLY A 788 -22.63 -13.92 29.43
C GLY A 788 -23.75 -13.05 28.86
N VAL A 789 -24.16 -13.26 27.60
CA VAL A 789 -25.30 -12.57 26.98
C VAL A 789 -26.59 -12.87 27.73
N VAL A 790 -26.82 -14.14 28.13
CA VAL A 790 -27.98 -14.57 28.92
C VAL A 790 -27.97 -13.93 30.32
N LEU A 791 -26.81 -13.91 30.98
CA LEU A 791 -26.65 -13.24 32.28
C LEU A 791 -26.95 -11.74 32.19
N ALA A 792 -26.44 -11.06 31.12
CA ALA A 792 -26.73 -9.65 30.90
C ALA A 792 -28.23 -9.37 30.68
N ALA A 793 -28.94 -10.26 29.96
CA ALA A 793 -30.38 -10.13 29.72
C ALA A 793 -31.21 -10.38 30.98
N ALA A 794 -30.73 -11.22 31.90
CA ALA A 794 -31.40 -11.61 33.14
C ALA A 794 -31.07 -10.70 34.33
N SER A 795 -30.08 -9.80 34.23
CA SER A 795 -29.61 -8.97 35.34
C SER A 795 -30.62 -7.83 35.67
N PRO A 796 -30.97 -7.64 36.94
CA PRO A 796 -31.81 -6.50 37.33
C PRO A 796 -31.02 -5.22 37.62
N GLU A 797 -29.68 -5.28 37.66
CA GLU A 797 -28.79 -4.19 38.04
C GLU A 797 -28.44 -3.21 36.91
N ASP A 798 -27.68 -2.14 37.25
CA ASP A 798 -27.32 -0.98 36.44
C ASP A 798 -27.24 -1.26 34.94
N LYS A 799 -28.35 -0.94 34.28
CA LYS A 799 -28.65 -1.39 32.90
C LYS A 799 -27.54 -1.10 31.86
N THR A 800 -26.73 -0.07 32.11
CA THR A 800 -25.79 0.42 31.07
C THR A 800 -24.52 -0.41 30.97
N LEU A 801 -23.81 -0.66 32.08
CA LEU A 801 -22.59 -1.50 32.07
C LEU A 801 -22.90 -2.96 31.74
N VAL A 802 -24.05 -3.46 32.26
CA VAL A 802 -24.56 -4.80 31.94
C VAL A 802 -24.84 -4.94 30.44
N LEU A 803 -25.57 -3.96 29.87
CA LEU A 803 -25.89 -3.94 28.44
C LEU A 803 -24.60 -3.88 27.58
N LEU A 804 -23.63 -3.05 27.96
CA LEU A 804 -22.35 -2.96 27.21
C LEU A 804 -21.56 -4.25 27.28
N SER A 805 -21.49 -4.88 28.45
CA SER A 805 -20.79 -6.16 28.59
C SER A 805 -21.50 -7.27 27.82
N GLY A 806 -22.83 -7.32 27.86
CA GLY A 806 -23.63 -8.26 27.06
C GLY A 806 -23.45 -8.03 25.55
N LEU A 807 -23.51 -6.77 25.11
CA LEU A 807 -23.29 -6.38 23.72
C LEU A 807 -21.88 -6.77 23.24
N TRP A 808 -20.87 -6.55 24.07
CA TRP A 808 -19.50 -6.94 23.77
C TRP A 808 -19.37 -8.45 23.56
N LEU A 809 -19.90 -9.25 24.48
CA LEU A 809 -19.87 -10.71 24.38
C LEU A 809 -20.70 -11.21 23.20
N PHE A 810 -21.80 -10.55 22.86
CA PHE A 810 -22.59 -10.86 21.67
C PHE A 810 -21.78 -10.66 20.39
N VAL A 811 -21.01 -9.58 20.30
CA VAL A 811 -20.10 -9.35 19.15
C VAL A 811 -19.06 -10.46 19.03
N MET A 812 -18.44 -10.81 20.15
CA MET A 812 -17.45 -11.91 20.16
C MET A 812 -18.10 -13.23 19.77
N LEU A 813 -19.33 -13.48 20.20
CA LEU A 813 -20.10 -14.65 19.80
C LEU A 813 -20.35 -14.68 18.28
N LEU A 814 -20.72 -13.55 17.68
CA LEU A 814 -20.89 -13.45 16.23
C LEU A 814 -19.59 -13.74 15.47
N MET A 815 -18.46 -13.24 15.96
CA MET A 815 -17.15 -13.48 15.35
C MET A 815 -16.74 -14.96 15.45
N LEU A 816 -16.95 -15.58 16.61
CA LEU A 816 -16.71 -17.03 16.80
C LEU A 816 -17.67 -17.84 15.94
N GLY A 817 -18.95 -17.43 15.85
CA GLY A 817 -19.94 -18.03 14.96
C GLY A 817 -19.50 -18.03 13.49
N GLY A 818 -18.85 -16.97 13.02
CA GLY A 818 -18.26 -16.90 11.68
C GLY A 818 -17.15 -17.94 11.44
N VAL A 819 -16.28 -18.15 12.44
CA VAL A 819 -15.22 -19.20 12.35
C VAL A 819 -15.82 -20.59 12.41
N LEU A 820 -16.79 -20.82 13.27
CA LEU A 820 -17.51 -22.11 13.40
C LEU A 820 -18.26 -22.44 12.09
N TRP A 821 -18.95 -21.44 11.51
CA TRP A 821 -19.60 -21.57 10.21
C TRP A 821 -18.60 -21.95 9.12
N LEU A 822 -17.43 -21.29 9.07
CA LEU A 822 -16.38 -21.62 8.12
C LEU A 822 -15.88 -23.06 8.31
N GLY A 823 -15.74 -23.52 9.55
CA GLY A 823 -15.37 -24.91 9.86
C GLY A 823 -16.43 -25.94 9.44
N LEU A 824 -17.73 -25.62 9.55
CA LEU A 824 -18.81 -26.47 9.05
C LEU A 824 -18.79 -26.53 7.52
N LYS A 825 -18.64 -25.38 6.85
CA LYS A 825 -18.58 -25.30 5.41
C LYS A 825 -17.34 -26.02 4.85
N ASP A 826 -16.20 -25.94 5.52
CA ASP A 826 -14.98 -26.66 5.19
C ASP A 826 -15.20 -28.19 5.26
N SER A 827 -16.02 -28.67 6.23
CA SER A 827 -16.37 -30.09 6.36
C SER A 827 -17.33 -30.59 5.28
N GLU A 828 -18.23 -29.73 4.77
CA GLU A 828 -19.22 -30.09 3.72
C GLU A 828 -18.56 -30.18 2.34
N THR A 829 -17.70 -29.23 1.98
CA THR A 829 -16.95 -29.25 0.71
C THR A 829 -16.01 -30.46 0.60
N GLY A 830 -15.65 -31.09 1.73
CA GLY A 830 -14.92 -32.38 1.78
C GLY A 830 -15.69 -33.58 1.31
N GLN A 831 -16.99 -33.53 1.10
CA GLN A 831 -17.81 -34.69 0.68
C GLN A 831 -18.01 -34.77 -0.84
N GLY A 832 -17.71 -33.72 -1.61
CA GLY A 832 -18.05 -33.64 -3.04
C GLY A 832 -16.88 -33.74 -4.03
N ASP A 833 -15.66 -33.43 -3.61
CA ASP A 833 -14.51 -33.37 -4.51
C ASP A 833 -13.54 -34.53 -4.25
N THR A 834 -13.79 -35.68 -4.90
CA THR A 834 -12.68 -36.53 -5.29
C THR A 834 -11.85 -35.76 -6.31
N LEU A 835 -10.59 -35.44 -5.97
CA LEU A 835 -9.60 -34.80 -6.86
C LEU A 835 -9.22 -35.75 -8.02
N ASP A 836 -10.19 -36.08 -8.88
CA ASP A 836 -9.97 -36.64 -10.21
C ASP A 836 -10.32 -35.64 -11.32
N ALA A 837 -10.69 -34.41 -10.97
CA ALA A 837 -10.67 -33.33 -11.94
C ALA A 837 -9.19 -32.94 -12.16
N PRO A 838 -8.63 -33.08 -13.37
CA PRO A 838 -7.31 -32.56 -13.65
C PRO A 838 -7.36 -31.07 -13.26
N VAL A 839 -6.36 -30.63 -12.50
CA VAL A 839 -6.10 -29.20 -12.26
C VAL A 839 -6.20 -28.56 -13.65
N ALA A 840 -7.28 -27.84 -13.91
CA ALA A 840 -7.49 -27.22 -15.20
C ALA A 840 -6.21 -26.52 -15.55
N ALA A 841 -5.62 -26.87 -16.69
CA ALA A 841 -4.37 -26.31 -17.14
C ALA A 841 -4.49 -24.80 -16.94
N TYR A 842 -3.54 -24.20 -16.21
CA TYR A 842 -3.51 -22.77 -15.97
C TYR A 842 -3.62 -22.08 -17.34
N VAL A 843 -4.82 -21.64 -17.66
CA VAL A 843 -5.01 -20.66 -18.72
C VAL A 843 -4.70 -19.34 -18.02
N PRO A 844 -3.61 -18.64 -18.41
CA PRO A 844 -3.38 -17.29 -17.90
C PRO A 844 -4.69 -16.54 -18.15
N PRO A 845 -5.26 -15.86 -17.16
CA PRO A 845 -6.47 -15.11 -17.36
C PRO A 845 -6.20 -14.14 -18.51
N GLY A 846 -6.86 -14.38 -19.64
CA GLY A 846 -6.93 -13.42 -20.70
C GLY A 846 -7.46 -12.18 -20.02
N GLY A 847 -6.70 -11.09 -20.03
CA GLY A 847 -6.78 -9.80 -19.34
C GLY A 847 -8.04 -9.28 -18.63
N ASP A 848 -9.07 -10.11 -18.43
CA ASP A 848 -10.37 -9.67 -17.90
C ASP A 848 -10.54 -9.87 -16.39
N ASP A 849 -9.86 -10.86 -15.77
CA ASP A 849 -9.95 -11.02 -14.31
C ASP A 849 -8.93 -10.16 -13.55
N ALA A 850 -7.79 -9.83 -14.13
CA ALA A 850 -6.89 -8.79 -13.60
C ALA A 850 -7.57 -7.40 -13.56
N ARG A 851 -8.53 -7.13 -14.48
CA ARG A 851 -9.30 -5.88 -14.50
C ARG A 851 -10.36 -5.78 -13.39
N ARG A 852 -10.81 -6.87 -12.79
CA ARG A 852 -11.77 -6.79 -11.67
C ARG A 852 -11.10 -6.47 -10.34
N ASP A 853 -9.83 -6.86 -10.16
CA ASP A 853 -9.09 -6.51 -8.93
C ASP A 853 -8.28 -5.22 -9.06
N ASP A 854 -7.73 -4.90 -10.25
CA ASP A 854 -6.92 -3.69 -10.46
C ASP A 854 -7.76 -2.42 -10.78
N GLY A 855 -9.01 -2.56 -11.17
CA GLY A 855 -9.92 -1.43 -11.44
C GLY A 855 -10.31 -0.60 -10.21
N ARG A 856 -9.75 -0.90 -9.03
CA ARG A 856 -9.99 -0.17 -7.77
C ARG A 856 -8.71 0.22 -7.02
N ALA A 857 -7.56 0.11 -7.66
CA ALA A 857 -6.28 0.45 -7.04
C ALA A 857 -5.62 1.66 -7.71
N THR A 858 -6.35 2.78 -7.77
CA THR A 858 -5.80 4.14 -7.91
C THR A 858 -6.47 5.05 -6.89
#